data_910b073b54663c4296a7c11c07498ab6
#
_entry.id   910b073b54663c4296a7c11c07498ab6
#
_cell.length_a   1.000
_cell.length_b   1.000
_cell.length_c   1.000
_cell.angle_alpha   90.00
_cell.angle_beta   90.00
_cell.angle_gamma   90.00
#
_symmetry.space_group_name_H-M   'P 1'
#
loop_
_entity.id
_entity.type
_entity.pdbx_description
1 polymer ?
#
loop_
_entity_poly.entity_id
_entity_poly.type
_entity_poly.pdbx_seq_one_letter_code
_entity_poly.pdbx_strand_id
1 'polypeptide(L)'
;MLIRFCNRLQKHGAGIPFRYATTLFALLLSISCQETAKTRDDAMEAADSVAETAEIEVTRYPLKKVFWGDTHHHTAISGDAFGGGTRMTPEDSYRMAIGEAVKTNSGQEFKMRRPLDFLCITDHAEGFGVFIEIDRGNEILMQDSIARRWNQMLKGGKEEAMQLAVEIPSALANNRLPEPVTNPETAIPLMQASWKDHTATAEKYNKPGEFTAFIAWEWTSVPTGNNLHRNVILRDDKTRADQIIPFSALQSEDAEKLWEFMESYEAKTGGKALAIPHNGNISGGLMFAPLTISGEPLNREYAEARSRWEPLFEVMQIKGASETHPSLSTEDEFADFGIQGWDNGNLTLDILQTPEQRKYQYARQAYLNGLEYEERFGANPYKFGLVGASDTHTGVPHHDEDMFWGKHATNEPMPERAMEVVKKLNGVSRYGYGYTSAGYTAVYAEANTRADLWDGMKRKEAYGTSGTRIELRVFGGFDFVTEDLGTILESGYGKGVPMGGDLKDAVAGKRIAFMIHAKKDPNWANLDRIQVVKGWLENGKKMEKVYDVAWSGDRKPDAKGKIASVGNTVDLTDGSFTNTIGEPELSVLWYDPDFDPELAAFYYVRVLEIPSPTWILYDKVKYGISDVADDAPLVQQERAWSSPIWYSPR
;
A
#
# COMPACT_ATOMS: atom_id res chain seq x y z
N MET A 1 45.60 7.72 23.41
CA MET A 1 46.93 8.31 23.11
C MET A 1 47.72 8.65 24.36
N LEU A 2 47.15 8.67 25.54
CA LEU A 2 47.87 8.96 26.83
C LEU A 2 48.55 7.74 27.48
N ILE A 3 48.16 6.52 27.16
CA ILE A 3 48.74 5.30 27.79
C ILE A 3 50.06 4.87 27.16
N ARG A 4 50.43 5.42 26.01
CA ARG A 4 51.74 5.14 25.38
C ARG A 4 52.89 6.08 25.78
N PHE A 5 52.62 7.11 26.57
CA PHE A 5 53.63 8.11 26.96
C PHE A 5 54.31 7.79 28.31
N CYS A 6 53.66 7.01 29.18
CA CYS A 6 54.19 6.66 30.50
C CYS A 6 55.31 5.58 30.50
N ASN A 7 55.44 4.81 29.42
CA ASN A 7 56.42 3.69 29.38
C ASN A 7 57.79 4.07 28.77
N ARG A 8 58.08 5.36 28.51
CA ARG A 8 59.35 5.78 27.92
C ARG A 8 60.29 6.59 28.83
N LEU A 9 59.89 6.84 30.11
CA LEU A 9 60.65 7.65 31.08
C LEU A 9 61.35 6.84 32.17
N GLN A 10 61.41 5.49 32.05
CA GLN A 10 62.08 4.66 33.04
C GLN A 10 63.49 4.13 32.63
N LYS A 11 64.14 4.76 31.67
CA LYS A 11 65.52 4.42 31.31
C LYS A 11 66.34 5.66 31.07
N HIS A 12 66.74 6.41 32.12
CA HIS A 12 68.00 7.11 32.26
C HIS A 12 68.01 7.80 33.64
N GLY A 13 68.87 7.33 34.52
CA GLY A 13 69.01 7.83 35.88
C GLY A 13 69.78 9.15 35.91
N ALA A 14 69.19 10.11 36.59
CA ALA A 14 69.92 11.24 37.23
C ALA A 14 69.04 11.72 38.37
N GLY A 15 69.58 11.68 39.59
CA GLY A 15 68.88 11.91 40.84
C GLY A 15 68.59 13.39 41.09
N ILE A 16 67.38 13.68 41.46
CA ILE A 16 66.97 14.92 42.13
C ILE A 16 66.03 14.53 43.30
N PRO A 17 66.15 15.10 44.52
CA PRO A 17 65.52 14.56 45.70
C PRO A 17 64.02 14.82 45.75
N PHE A 18 63.33 13.76 46.10
CA PHE A 18 61.91 13.45 46.01
C PHE A 18 61.06 14.11 47.13
N ARG A 19 61.20 15.37 47.46
CA ARG A 19 60.36 16.01 48.52
C ARG A 19 59.65 17.32 48.14
N TYR A 20 59.91 17.92 46.97
CA TYR A 20 59.20 19.16 46.59
C TYR A 20 58.40 19.05 45.28
N ALA A 21 58.45 17.96 44.59
CA ALA A 21 57.72 17.74 43.32
C ALA A 21 56.25 17.25 43.56
N THR A 22 55.96 16.63 44.72
CA THR A 22 54.63 16.06 44.99
C THR A 22 53.59 17.10 45.43
N THR A 23 54.01 18.22 46.04
CA THR A 23 53.05 19.23 46.47
C THR A 23 52.61 20.19 45.35
N LEU A 24 53.46 20.44 44.38
CA LEU A 24 53.11 21.28 43.21
C LEU A 24 52.25 20.54 42.19
N PHE A 25 52.42 19.20 42.08
CA PHE A 25 51.66 18.35 41.17
C PHE A 25 50.26 18.07 41.72
N ALA A 26 50.07 18.00 43.05
CA ALA A 26 48.76 17.85 43.68
C ALA A 26 47.90 19.13 43.57
N LEU A 27 48.54 20.32 43.60
CA LEU A 27 47.84 21.60 43.47
C LEU A 27 47.38 21.88 42.01
N LEU A 28 48.19 21.49 41.04
CA LEU A 28 47.84 21.62 39.60
C LEU A 28 46.75 20.59 39.16
N LEU A 29 46.74 19.41 39.77
CA LEU A 29 45.67 18.43 39.54
C LEU A 29 44.34 18.81 40.18
N SER A 30 44.34 19.46 41.34
CA SER A 30 43.10 19.93 42.00
C SER A 30 42.46 21.13 41.30
N ILE A 31 43.25 22.03 40.70
CA ILE A 31 42.72 23.17 39.93
C ILE A 31 42.19 22.68 38.57
N SER A 32 42.88 21.75 37.91
CA SER A 32 42.42 21.16 36.66
C SER A 32 41.16 20.30 36.81
N CYS A 33 40.99 19.59 37.94
CA CYS A 33 39.78 18.81 38.20
C CYS A 33 38.56 19.72 38.60
N GLN A 34 38.76 20.87 39.22
CA GLN A 34 37.66 21.79 39.52
C GLN A 34 37.17 22.54 38.29
N GLU A 35 38.05 22.97 37.36
CA GLU A 35 37.61 23.59 36.11
C GLU A 35 36.95 22.59 35.15
N THR A 36 37.42 21.33 35.06
CA THR A 36 36.79 20.32 34.22
C THR A 36 35.49 19.77 34.81
N ALA A 37 35.30 19.79 36.15
CA ALA A 37 34.02 19.43 36.75
C ALA A 37 32.98 20.54 36.51
N LYS A 38 33.36 21.82 36.70
CA LYS A 38 32.45 22.95 36.52
C LYS A 38 32.00 23.13 35.06
N THR A 39 32.91 22.94 34.07
CA THR A 39 32.55 22.96 32.64
C THR A 39 31.74 21.75 32.21
N ARG A 40 31.83 20.63 32.94
CA ARG A 40 31.03 19.43 32.65
C ARG A 40 29.63 19.50 33.23
N ASP A 41 29.49 20.10 34.42
CA ASP A 41 28.19 20.35 35.04
C ASP A 41 27.44 21.49 34.31
N ASP A 42 28.10 22.56 33.90
CA ASP A 42 27.52 23.62 33.07
C ASP A 42 27.17 23.13 31.67
N ALA A 43 27.92 22.16 31.10
CA ALA A 43 27.59 21.50 29.81
C ALA A 43 26.49 20.43 29.94
N MET A 44 26.34 19.77 31.07
CA MET A 44 25.23 18.87 31.35
C MET A 44 23.94 19.64 31.66
N GLU A 45 24.01 20.74 32.46
CA GLU A 45 22.86 21.62 32.67
C GLU A 45 22.43 22.34 31.37
N ALA A 46 23.37 22.74 30.51
CA ALA A 46 23.05 23.27 29.18
C ALA A 46 22.52 22.19 28.19
N ALA A 47 22.94 20.92 28.33
CA ALA A 47 22.41 19.82 27.54
C ALA A 47 21.03 19.37 28.02
N ASP A 48 20.76 19.37 29.32
CA ASP A 48 19.42 19.08 29.85
C ASP A 48 18.44 20.24 29.61
N SER A 49 18.92 21.49 29.46
CA SER A 49 18.07 22.66 29.15
C SER A 49 17.75 22.81 27.65
N VAL A 50 18.32 21.99 26.74
CA VAL A 50 18.07 22.03 25.28
C VAL A 50 17.21 20.87 24.80
N ALA A 51 16.84 19.94 25.66
CA ALA A 51 15.99 18.80 25.32
C ALA A 51 14.59 18.83 25.94
N GLU A 52 14.04 20.01 26.18
CA GLU A 52 12.60 20.16 26.22
C GLU A 52 12.14 20.24 24.76
N THR A 53 12.10 19.09 24.08
CA THR A 53 11.35 18.95 22.83
C THR A 53 9.93 19.36 23.16
N ALA A 54 9.53 20.56 22.74
CA ALA A 54 8.14 20.98 22.80
C ALA A 54 7.34 19.81 22.21
N GLU A 55 6.53 19.14 23.03
CA GLU A 55 5.60 18.12 22.56
C GLU A 55 4.76 18.82 21.49
N ILE A 56 4.87 18.35 20.23
CA ILE A 56 4.04 18.85 19.14
C ILE A 56 2.62 18.48 19.54
N GLU A 57 1.79 19.47 19.86
CA GLU A 57 0.39 19.25 20.21
C GLU A 57 -0.35 18.76 18.97
N VAL A 58 -0.62 17.45 18.91
CA VAL A 58 -1.33 16.80 17.81
C VAL A 58 -2.81 16.75 18.12
N THR A 59 -3.63 17.29 17.22
CA THR A 59 -5.09 17.20 17.34
C THR A 59 -5.53 15.74 17.33
N ARG A 60 -6.32 15.33 18.35
CA ARG A 60 -6.85 13.99 18.50
C ARG A 60 -8.37 13.94 18.32
N TYR A 61 -8.84 12.88 17.68
CA TYR A 61 -10.24 12.60 17.37
C TYR A 61 -10.66 11.30 18.08
N PRO A 62 -11.28 11.36 19.28
CA PRO A 62 -11.61 10.16 20.09
C PRO A 62 -12.48 9.14 19.36
N LEU A 63 -13.37 9.60 18.48
CA LEU A 63 -14.22 8.75 17.62
C LEU A 63 -13.60 8.50 16.25
N LYS A 64 -12.30 8.75 16.13
CA LYS A 64 -11.47 8.59 14.94
C LYS A 64 -11.97 9.37 13.71
N LYS A 65 -11.04 9.92 12.97
CA LYS A 65 -11.26 10.59 11.68
C LYS A 65 -10.68 9.72 10.58
N VAL A 66 -11.24 9.80 9.37
CA VAL A 66 -10.62 9.23 8.18
C VAL A 66 -9.43 10.08 7.74
N PHE A 67 -8.32 9.40 7.44
CA PHE A 67 -7.13 9.97 6.82
C PHE A 67 -6.89 9.27 5.48
N TRP A 68 -6.53 10.07 4.47
CA TRP A 68 -6.38 9.64 3.09
C TRP A 68 -4.93 9.62 2.66
N GLY A 69 -4.49 8.50 2.12
CA GLY A 69 -3.12 8.40 1.65
C GLY A 69 -2.91 7.31 0.61
N ASP A 70 -1.64 7.07 0.33
CA ASP A 70 -1.18 6.05 -0.58
C ASP A 70 -0.18 5.13 0.13
N THR A 71 -0.43 3.83 0.10
CA THR A 71 0.42 2.80 0.70
C THR A 71 1.35 2.12 -0.29
N HIS A 72 1.40 2.60 -1.56
CA HIS A 72 2.17 1.96 -2.62
C HIS A 72 2.61 2.96 -3.68
N HIS A 73 3.83 3.47 -3.57
CA HIS A 73 4.35 4.53 -4.43
C HIS A 73 5.84 4.32 -4.71
N HIS A 74 6.24 4.44 -5.99
CA HIS A 74 7.62 4.28 -6.44
C HIS A 74 8.24 5.57 -6.93
N THR A 75 9.54 5.67 -6.73
CA THR A 75 10.37 6.80 -7.15
C THR A 75 11.53 6.33 -8.03
N ALA A 76 12.47 7.21 -8.32
CA ALA A 76 13.69 6.86 -9.03
C ALA A 76 14.59 5.83 -8.30
N ILE A 77 14.29 5.47 -7.06
CA ILE A 77 15.02 4.43 -6.31
C ILE A 77 14.68 3.04 -6.84
N SER A 78 13.44 2.80 -7.29
CA SER A 78 13.01 1.55 -7.91
C SER A 78 13.64 1.36 -9.28
N GLY A 79 14.25 0.18 -9.49
CA GLY A 79 15.00 -0.08 -10.72
C GLY A 79 14.19 -0.01 -12.00
N ASP A 80 12.96 -0.52 -11.99
CA ASP A 80 12.06 -0.51 -13.14
C ASP A 80 11.41 0.86 -13.37
N ALA A 81 11.10 1.62 -12.29
CA ALA A 81 10.68 3.01 -12.41
C ALA A 81 11.81 3.86 -13.04
N PHE A 82 13.04 3.71 -12.54
CA PHE A 82 14.20 4.40 -13.09
C PHE A 82 14.46 4.00 -14.55
N GLY A 83 14.41 2.69 -14.84
CA GLY A 83 14.50 2.15 -16.19
C GLY A 83 13.41 2.67 -17.11
N GLY A 84 12.17 2.79 -16.61
CA GLY A 84 11.01 3.38 -17.29
C GLY A 84 11.05 4.90 -17.43
N GLY A 85 12.17 5.55 -17.14
CA GLY A 85 12.40 6.98 -17.35
C GLY A 85 12.16 7.87 -16.14
N THR A 86 11.74 7.32 -15.00
CA THR A 86 11.48 8.12 -13.78
C THR A 86 12.77 8.66 -13.18
N ARG A 87 12.78 9.96 -12.90
CA ARG A 87 13.87 10.70 -12.24
C ARG A 87 13.37 11.47 -11.01
N MET A 88 12.06 11.34 -10.71
CA MET A 88 11.46 11.93 -9.53
C MET A 88 11.99 11.23 -8.28
N THR A 89 12.47 12.03 -7.34
CA THR A 89 13.04 11.56 -6.07
C THR A 89 11.95 11.37 -5.00
N PRO A 90 12.23 10.65 -3.89
CA PRO A 90 11.34 10.64 -2.72
C PRO A 90 10.94 12.03 -2.24
N GLU A 91 11.86 13.00 -2.27
CA GLU A 91 11.59 14.40 -1.90
C GLU A 91 10.53 15.03 -2.82
N ASP A 92 10.64 14.84 -4.14
CA ASP A 92 9.68 15.38 -5.11
C ASP A 92 8.29 14.79 -4.89
N SER A 93 8.20 13.48 -4.63
CA SER A 93 6.93 12.80 -4.34
C SER A 93 6.28 13.32 -3.06
N TYR A 94 7.03 13.51 -1.96
CA TYR A 94 6.49 14.11 -0.74
C TYR A 94 6.03 15.55 -0.94
N ARG A 95 6.78 16.37 -1.69
CA ARG A 95 6.39 17.75 -2.01
C ARG A 95 5.06 17.80 -2.78
N MET A 96 4.88 16.93 -3.76
CA MET A 96 3.60 16.82 -4.48
C MET A 96 2.49 16.33 -3.55
N ALA A 97 2.74 15.32 -2.71
CA ALA A 97 1.76 14.78 -1.78
C ALA A 97 1.23 15.81 -0.78
N ILE A 98 2.07 16.74 -0.33
CA ILE A 98 1.64 17.86 0.54
C ILE A 98 1.05 19.06 -0.24
N GLY A 99 0.91 18.95 -1.58
CA GLY A 99 0.25 19.95 -2.43
C GLY A 99 1.15 21.00 -3.05
N GLU A 100 2.48 20.82 -3.06
CA GLU A 100 3.37 21.69 -3.82
C GLU A 100 3.27 21.39 -5.34
N ALA A 101 3.50 22.40 -6.16
CA ALA A 101 3.66 22.23 -7.60
C ALA A 101 5.09 21.79 -7.92
N VAL A 102 5.25 20.69 -8.65
CA VAL A 102 6.55 20.11 -9.02
C VAL A 102 6.54 19.77 -10.51
N LYS A 103 7.67 19.96 -11.19
CA LYS A 103 7.85 19.51 -12.57
C LYS A 103 8.11 18.01 -12.60
N THR A 104 7.32 17.30 -13.39
CA THR A 104 7.41 15.83 -13.57
C THR A 104 8.51 15.45 -14.57
N ASN A 105 8.65 14.16 -14.84
CA ASN A 105 9.68 13.63 -15.74
C ASN A 105 9.59 14.19 -17.17
N SER A 106 8.38 14.48 -17.66
CA SER A 106 8.15 15.14 -18.96
C SER A 106 8.35 16.66 -18.93
N GLY A 107 8.62 17.24 -17.77
CA GLY A 107 8.73 18.69 -17.56
C GLY A 107 7.39 19.41 -17.41
N GLN A 108 6.26 18.70 -17.48
CA GLN A 108 4.94 19.23 -17.15
C GLN A 108 4.84 19.50 -15.64
N GLU A 109 4.07 20.52 -15.26
CA GLU A 109 3.81 20.81 -13.86
C GLU A 109 2.65 19.96 -13.34
N PHE A 110 2.87 19.28 -12.19
CA PHE A 110 1.83 18.58 -11.46
C PHE A 110 1.63 19.22 -10.10
N LYS A 111 0.38 19.33 -9.69
CA LYS A 111 -0.03 19.76 -8.35
C LYS A 111 -1.29 19.00 -7.95
N MET A 112 -1.25 18.29 -6.83
CA MET A 112 -2.46 17.63 -6.32
C MET A 112 -3.56 18.65 -6.02
N ARG A 113 -4.79 18.34 -6.41
CA ARG A 113 -5.98 19.14 -6.09
C ARG A 113 -6.23 19.15 -4.57
N ARG A 114 -6.04 18.01 -3.94
CA ARG A 114 -6.16 17.81 -2.49
C ARG A 114 -4.93 17.06 -1.99
N PRO A 115 -4.16 17.65 -1.07
CA PRO A 115 -3.03 16.95 -0.45
C PRO A 115 -3.45 15.61 0.17
N LEU A 116 -2.48 14.70 0.30
CA LEU A 116 -2.63 13.49 1.09
C LEU A 116 -2.40 13.80 2.57
N ASP A 117 -3.01 12.98 3.43
CA ASP A 117 -2.70 12.99 4.86
C ASP A 117 -1.44 12.15 5.17
N PHE A 118 -1.15 11.12 4.34
CA PHE A 118 0.04 10.30 4.47
C PHE A 118 0.49 9.69 3.13
N LEU A 119 1.78 9.32 3.04
CA LEU A 119 2.35 8.62 1.90
C LEU A 119 3.38 7.58 2.38
N CYS A 120 3.29 6.36 1.81
CA CYS A 120 4.31 5.33 1.91
C CYS A 120 5.06 5.26 0.58
N ILE A 121 6.31 5.66 0.56
CA ILE A 121 7.18 5.37 -0.59
C ILE A 121 7.74 3.97 -0.39
N THR A 122 7.38 3.07 -1.31
CA THR A 122 7.62 1.64 -1.22
C THR A 122 8.50 1.15 -2.37
N ASP A 123 9.60 1.84 -2.62
CA ASP A 123 10.53 1.44 -3.65
C ASP A 123 10.99 -0.01 -3.49
N HIS A 124 11.20 -0.71 -4.62
CA HIS A 124 11.62 -2.11 -4.66
C HIS A 124 12.92 -2.35 -3.89
N ALA A 125 12.94 -3.35 -3.02
CA ALA A 125 14.13 -3.77 -2.28
C ALA A 125 15.21 -4.36 -3.19
N GLU A 126 14.85 -4.87 -4.36
CA GLU A 126 15.69 -5.54 -5.33
C GLU A 126 16.63 -4.55 -6.03
N GLY A 127 17.83 -4.39 -5.47
CA GLY A 127 18.81 -3.40 -5.94
C GLY A 127 18.42 -1.97 -5.59
N PHE A 128 17.88 -1.73 -4.42
CA PHE A 128 17.42 -0.44 -3.89
C PHE A 128 18.40 0.70 -4.16
N GLY A 129 18.08 1.57 -5.14
CA GLY A 129 18.93 2.69 -5.58
C GLY A 129 20.15 2.32 -6.43
N VAL A 130 20.44 1.04 -6.66
CA VAL A 130 21.63 0.60 -7.42
C VAL A 130 21.53 1.00 -8.90
N PHE A 131 20.33 1.11 -9.46
CA PHE A 131 20.14 1.55 -10.85
C PHE A 131 20.54 3.01 -11.08
N ILE A 132 20.45 3.85 -10.07
CA ILE A 132 21.00 5.23 -10.10
C ILE A 132 22.52 5.17 -10.27
N GLU A 133 23.19 4.25 -9.61
CA GLU A 133 24.62 4.06 -9.72
C GLU A 133 25.04 3.44 -11.07
N ILE A 134 24.18 2.60 -11.67
CA ILE A 134 24.36 2.14 -13.06
C ILE A 134 24.36 3.35 -14.01
N ASP A 135 23.38 4.25 -13.89
CA ASP A 135 23.30 5.46 -14.73
C ASP A 135 24.52 6.39 -14.56
N ARG A 136 25.00 6.54 -13.34
CA ARG A 136 26.22 7.31 -13.03
C ARG A 136 27.48 6.69 -13.59
N GLY A 137 27.43 5.43 -14.01
CA GLY A 137 28.59 4.71 -14.54
C GLY A 137 29.56 4.27 -13.45
N ASN A 138 29.06 3.84 -12.29
CA ASN A 138 29.87 3.33 -11.19
C ASN A 138 30.85 2.25 -11.68
N GLU A 139 32.15 2.42 -11.40
CA GLU A 139 33.23 1.62 -11.97
C GLU A 139 33.09 0.11 -11.71
N ILE A 140 32.56 -0.27 -10.55
CA ILE A 140 32.35 -1.68 -10.19
C ILE A 140 31.21 -2.27 -11.02
N LEU A 141 30.07 -1.55 -11.09
CA LEU A 141 28.91 -1.98 -11.87
C LEU A 141 29.21 -2.05 -13.37
N MET A 142 30.06 -1.15 -13.86
CA MET A 142 30.46 -1.12 -15.28
C MET A 142 31.42 -2.26 -15.68
N GLN A 143 31.83 -3.14 -14.80
CA GLN A 143 32.54 -4.37 -15.16
C GLN A 143 31.61 -5.42 -15.78
N ASP A 144 30.32 -5.41 -15.42
CA ASP A 144 29.31 -6.30 -15.97
C ASP A 144 28.80 -5.82 -17.34
N SER A 145 28.54 -6.75 -18.25
CA SER A 145 28.13 -6.44 -19.63
C SER A 145 26.67 -5.99 -19.72
N ILE A 146 25.78 -6.54 -18.87
CA ILE A 146 24.36 -6.16 -18.81
C ILE A 146 24.25 -4.78 -18.22
N ALA A 147 24.96 -4.50 -17.11
CA ALA A 147 24.98 -3.17 -16.49
C ALA A 147 25.50 -2.09 -17.45
N ARG A 148 26.57 -2.36 -18.24
CA ARG A 148 27.02 -1.44 -19.30
C ARG A 148 25.96 -1.19 -20.37
N ARG A 149 25.27 -2.24 -20.82
CA ARG A 149 24.18 -2.11 -21.80
C ARG A 149 23.03 -1.27 -21.23
N TRP A 150 22.61 -1.54 -20.00
CA TRP A 150 21.58 -0.76 -19.32
C TRP A 150 21.99 0.70 -19.12
N ASN A 151 23.27 0.97 -18.73
CA ASN A 151 23.79 2.33 -18.67
C ASN A 151 23.65 3.08 -20.00
N GLN A 152 23.88 2.40 -21.14
CA GLN A 152 23.70 3.00 -22.46
C GLN A 152 22.21 3.25 -22.77
N MET A 153 21.33 2.31 -22.44
CA MET A 153 19.88 2.43 -22.65
C MET A 153 19.28 3.53 -21.77
N LEU A 154 19.73 3.70 -20.53
CA LEU A 154 19.29 4.77 -19.63
C LEU A 154 19.60 6.19 -20.16
N LYS A 155 20.54 6.32 -21.07
CA LYS A 155 20.88 7.56 -21.79
C LYS A 155 20.17 7.72 -23.13
N GLY A 156 19.35 6.74 -23.48
CA GLY A 156 18.54 6.72 -24.70
C GLY A 156 17.24 7.50 -24.57
N GLY A 157 16.33 7.24 -25.50
CA GLY A 157 15.02 7.90 -25.53
C GLY A 157 13.88 7.07 -24.92
N LYS A 158 12.64 7.41 -25.32
CA LYS A 158 11.43 6.75 -24.84
C LYS A 158 11.42 5.24 -25.14
N GLU A 159 11.90 4.82 -26.32
CA GLU A 159 11.90 3.41 -26.72
C GLU A 159 12.78 2.57 -25.79
N GLU A 160 13.99 3.03 -25.49
CA GLU A 160 14.91 2.37 -24.57
C GLU A 160 14.35 2.31 -23.15
N ALA A 161 13.73 3.40 -22.68
CA ALA A 161 13.08 3.44 -21.37
C ALA A 161 11.91 2.44 -21.29
N MET A 162 11.06 2.37 -22.31
CA MET A 162 9.97 1.39 -22.37
C MET A 162 10.51 -0.05 -22.38
N GLN A 163 11.60 -0.30 -23.10
CA GLN A 163 12.24 -1.61 -23.11
C GLN A 163 12.79 -1.97 -21.73
N LEU A 164 13.45 -1.04 -21.04
CA LEU A 164 13.99 -1.26 -19.68
C LEU A 164 12.89 -1.51 -18.65
N ALA A 165 11.79 -0.77 -18.71
CA ALA A 165 10.64 -0.96 -17.80
C ALA A 165 10.05 -2.37 -17.86
N VAL A 166 10.21 -3.07 -18.99
CA VAL A 166 9.80 -4.47 -19.17
C VAL A 166 10.95 -5.44 -18.89
N GLU A 167 12.18 -5.09 -19.29
CA GLU A 167 13.34 -5.97 -19.19
C GLU A 167 13.79 -6.19 -17.76
N ILE A 168 13.79 -5.14 -16.92
CA ILE A 168 14.26 -5.24 -15.53
C ILE A 168 13.41 -6.23 -14.71
N PRO A 169 12.08 -6.12 -14.67
CA PRO A 169 11.25 -7.12 -13.99
C PRO A 169 11.39 -8.54 -14.58
N SER A 170 11.54 -8.65 -15.90
CA SER A 170 11.80 -9.93 -16.54
C SER A 170 13.17 -10.52 -16.19
N ALA A 171 14.19 -9.68 -16.05
CA ALA A 171 15.52 -10.10 -15.60
C ALA A 171 15.49 -10.60 -14.15
N LEU A 172 14.76 -9.91 -13.26
CA LEU A 172 14.52 -10.35 -11.89
C LEU A 172 13.82 -11.72 -11.87
N ALA A 173 12.68 -11.84 -12.55
CA ALA A 173 11.90 -13.07 -12.59
C ALA A 173 12.66 -14.30 -13.16
N ASN A 174 13.69 -14.08 -13.96
CA ASN A 174 14.48 -15.13 -14.60
C ASN A 174 15.92 -15.24 -14.06
N ASN A 175 16.21 -14.63 -12.91
CA ASN A 175 17.56 -14.61 -12.30
C ASN A 175 18.66 -14.14 -13.26
N ARG A 176 18.39 -13.07 -14.04
CA ARG A 176 19.29 -12.49 -15.05
C ARG A 176 19.68 -11.04 -14.77
N LEU A 177 19.52 -10.59 -13.52
CA LEU A 177 20.07 -9.29 -13.11
C LEU A 177 21.61 -9.29 -13.24
N PRO A 178 22.26 -8.12 -13.45
CA PRO A 178 23.71 -8.01 -13.44
C PRO A 178 24.31 -8.60 -12.16
N GLU A 179 25.40 -9.33 -12.28
CA GLU A 179 26.07 -9.97 -11.13
C GLU A 179 26.36 -8.97 -9.98
N PRO A 180 26.88 -7.75 -10.24
CA PRO A 180 27.13 -6.80 -9.15
C PRO A 180 25.88 -6.30 -8.42
N VAL A 181 24.70 -6.43 -9.00
CA VAL A 181 23.40 -6.11 -8.35
C VAL A 181 22.96 -7.23 -7.42
N THR A 182 23.34 -8.46 -7.72
CA THR A 182 22.97 -9.65 -6.93
C THR A 182 24.06 -10.08 -5.94
N ASN A 183 25.30 -9.62 -6.15
CA ASN A 183 26.44 -9.89 -5.27
C ASN A 183 26.35 -9.04 -3.99
N PRO A 184 26.19 -9.65 -2.79
CA PRO A 184 26.06 -8.90 -1.54
C PRO A 184 27.24 -7.96 -1.23
N GLU A 185 28.47 -8.34 -1.61
CA GLU A 185 29.66 -7.51 -1.34
C GLU A 185 29.62 -6.17 -2.09
N THR A 186 28.99 -6.13 -3.25
CA THR A 186 28.85 -4.93 -4.07
C THR A 186 27.54 -4.21 -3.78
N ALA A 187 26.42 -4.94 -3.76
CA ALA A 187 25.09 -4.36 -3.68
C ALA A 187 24.77 -3.79 -2.29
N ILE A 188 25.11 -4.52 -1.20
CA ILE A 188 24.76 -4.11 0.18
C ILE A 188 25.26 -2.71 0.54
N PRO A 189 26.52 -2.31 0.30
CA PRO A 189 26.97 -0.96 0.63
C PRO A 189 26.21 0.15 -0.10
N LEU A 190 25.86 -0.08 -1.39
CA LEU A 190 25.10 0.87 -2.20
C LEU A 190 23.66 0.98 -1.71
N MET A 191 23.01 -0.17 -1.49
CA MET A 191 21.65 -0.23 -0.94
C MET A 191 21.55 0.43 0.45
N GLN A 192 22.54 0.20 1.33
CA GLN A 192 22.57 0.79 2.66
C GLN A 192 22.68 2.32 2.63
N ALA A 193 23.45 2.87 1.70
CA ALA A 193 23.54 4.32 1.51
C ALA A 193 22.18 4.89 1.06
N SER A 194 21.59 4.30 0.01
CA SER A 194 20.27 4.70 -0.51
C SER A 194 19.15 4.55 0.54
N TRP A 195 19.17 3.48 1.34
CA TRP A 195 18.20 3.28 2.43
C TRP A 195 18.29 4.38 3.49
N LYS A 196 19.50 4.76 3.91
CA LYS A 196 19.71 5.85 4.88
C LYS A 196 19.23 7.21 4.36
N ASP A 197 19.41 7.47 3.08
CA ASP A 197 18.90 8.69 2.44
C ASP A 197 17.37 8.67 2.34
N HIS A 198 16.78 7.51 2.02
CA HIS A 198 15.33 7.29 1.98
C HIS A 198 14.70 7.53 3.35
N THR A 199 15.21 6.88 4.42
CA THR A 199 14.71 7.05 5.79
C THR A 199 14.85 8.50 6.28
N ALA A 200 15.98 9.17 5.95
CA ALA A 200 16.20 10.57 6.30
C ALA A 200 15.22 11.50 5.57
N THR A 201 14.90 11.21 4.32
CA THR A 201 13.90 11.97 3.55
C THR A 201 12.51 11.78 4.14
N ALA A 202 12.12 10.56 4.50
CA ALA A 202 10.85 10.31 5.19
C ALA A 202 10.75 11.07 6.51
N GLU A 203 11.82 11.12 7.33
CA GLU A 203 11.82 11.92 8.57
C GLU A 203 11.68 13.42 8.31
N LYS A 204 12.36 13.95 7.30
CA LYS A 204 12.28 15.36 6.92
C LYS A 204 10.85 15.82 6.63
N TYR A 205 10.05 14.94 5.98
CA TYR A 205 8.67 15.25 5.59
C TYR A 205 7.62 14.78 6.59
N ASN A 206 7.97 13.96 7.57
CA ASN A 206 7.05 13.51 8.61
C ASN A 206 6.77 14.65 9.62
N LYS A 207 5.54 15.19 9.58
CA LYS A 207 5.06 16.27 10.45
C LYS A 207 3.82 15.81 11.20
N PRO A 208 3.96 15.22 12.39
CA PRO A 208 2.82 14.72 13.17
C PRO A 208 1.71 15.76 13.31
N GLY A 209 0.47 15.36 13.03
CA GLY A 209 -0.70 16.22 13.01
C GLY A 209 -1.01 16.89 11.67
N GLU A 210 -0.03 16.98 10.74
CA GLU A 210 -0.18 17.60 9.43
C GLU A 210 -0.07 16.56 8.30
N PHE A 211 1.07 15.89 8.20
CA PHE A 211 1.37 14.90 7.18
C PHE A 211 2.25 13.79 7.74
N THR A 212 1.89 12.54 7.46
CA THR A 212 2.69 11.37 7.85
C THR A 212 3.45 10.80 6.65
N ALA A 213 4.78 10.86 6.69
CA ALA A 213 5.66 10.13 5.79
C ALA A 213 6.07 8.82 6.45
N PHE A 214 5.60 7.67 5.91
CA PHE A 214 6.02 6.36 6.41
C PHE A 214 7.39 5.95 5.88
N ILE A 215 8.11 5.15 6.64
CA ILE A 215 9.29 4.41 6.18
C ILE A 215 8.81 3.04 5.71
N ALA A 216 9.02 2.74 4.45
CA ALA A 216 8.49 1.53 3.82
C ALA A 216 9.38 1.06 2.66
N TRP A 217 9.18 -0.15 2.19
CA TRP A 217 9.76 -0.70 0.96
C TRP A 217 8.85 -1.78 0.38
N GLU A 218 9.07 -2.16 -0.86
CA GLU A 218 8.42 -3.31 -1.46
C GLU A 218 9.37 -4.50 -1.57
N TRP A 219 8.94 -5.65 -1.05
CA TRP A 219 9.53 -6.94 -1.31
C TRP A 219 8.88 -7.55 -2.56
N THR A 220 9.68 -7.78 -3.61
CA THR A 220 9.21 -8.01 -4.97
C THR A 220 9.50 -9.43 -5.43
N SER A 221 8.80 -10.41 -4.88
CA SER A 221 8.90 -11.80 -5.31
C SER A 221 8.12 -12.04 -6.61
N VAL A 222 8.79 -12.59 -7.63
CA VAL A 222 8.23 -12.80 -8.98
C VAL A 222 8.49 -14.25 -9.46
N PRO A 223 8.12 -15.28 -8.71
CA PRO A 223 8.41 -16.67 -9.07
C PRO A 223 7.74 -17.01 -10.40
N THR A 224 8.55 -17.36 -11.40
CA THR A 224 8.11 -17.70 -12.77
C THR A 224 7.19 -16.63 -13.41
N GLY A 225 7.43 -15.35 -13.12
CA GLY A 225 6.66 -14.23 -13.66
C GLY A 225 5.34 -13.92 -12.94
N ASN A 226 5.07 -14.59 -11.82
CA ASN A 226 3.86 -14.38 -11.03
C ASN A 226 4.08 -13.35 -9.92
N ASN A 227 3.15 -12.41 -9.75
CA ASN A 227 3.25 -11.40 -8.70
C ASN A 227 2.98 -12.00 -7.30
N LEU A 228 3.95 -11.89 -6.40
CA LEU A 228 3.80 -12.19 -4.97
C LEU A 228 4.31 -11.03 -4.09
N HIS A 229 4.28 -9.81 -4.59
CA HIS A 229 4.82 -8.62 -3.95
C HIS A 229 4.12 -8.25 -2.63
N ARG A 230 4.86 -7.60 -1.71
CA ARG A 230 4.36 -7.05 -0.44
C ARG A 230 5.01 -5.71 -0.14
N ASN A 231 4.19 -4.72 0.16
CA ASN A 231 4.67 -3.46 0.74
C ASN A 231 4.86 -3.66 2.24
N VAL A 232 6.07 -3.46 2.73
CA VAL A 232 6.38 -3.53 4.17
C VAL A 232 6.43 -2.11 4.72
N ILE A 233 5.61 -1.84 5.74
CA ILE A 233 5.44 -0.51 6.34
C ILE A 233 5.84 -0.56 7.81
N LEU A 234 6.78 0.29 8.21
CA LEU A 234 7.24 0.42 9.57
C LEU A 234 6.39 1.44 10.34
N ARG A 235 6.07 1.10 11.60
CA ARG A 235 5.44 2.04 12.56
C ARG A 235 6.43 3.07 13.08
N ASP A 236 7.69 2.81 12.90
CA ASP A 236 8.81 3.38 13.62
C ASP A 236 9.48 4.52 12.83
N ASP A 237 10.37 5.20 13.54
CA ASP A 237 11.21 6.25 12.99
C ASP A 237 12.53 5.70 12.38
N LYS A 238 13.31 6.61 11.81
CA LYS A 238 14.62 6.34 11.23
C LYS A 238 15.58 5.64 12.20
N THR A 239 15.50 5.91 13.51
CA THR A 239 16.42 5.34 14.51
C THR A 239 16.35 3.82 14.54
N ARG A 240 15.15 3.27 14.37
CA ARG A 240 14.94 1.81 14.26
C ARG A 240 15.13 1.31 12.84
N ALA A 241 14.60 2.04 11.85
CA ALA A 241 14.67 1.65 10.45
C ALA A 241 16.11 1.54 9.93
N ASP A 242 17.03 2.39 10.36
CA ASP A 242 18.45 2.34 9.96
C ASP A 242 19.22 1.13 10.49
N GLN A 243 18.64 0.34 11.40
CA GLN A 243 19.26 -0.89 11.92
C GLN A 243 19.10 -2.08 11.00
N ILE A 244 18.33 -1.91 9.92
CA ILE A 244 18.13 -2.94 8.89
C ILE A 244 18.46 -2.40 7.51
N ILE A 245 18.56 -3.31 6.55
CA ILE A 245 18.43 -3.05 5.11
C ILE A 245 17.15 -3.77 4.67
N PRO A 246 16.35 -3.21 3.75
CA PRO A 246 15.16 -3.87 3.22
C PRO A 246 15.42 -5.32 2.82
N PHE A 247 14.59 -6.24 3.32
CA PHE A 247 14.65 -7.63 2.88
C PHE A 247 14.15 -7.75 1.45
N SER A 248 14.92 -8.42 0.62
CA SER A 248 14.73 -8.49 -0.82
C SER A 248 14.39 -9.91 -1.27
N ALA A 249 13.61 -10.06 -2.33
CA ALA A 249 13.37 -11.34 -2.97
C ALA A 249 14.64 -11.98 -3.56
N LEU A 250 15.71 -11.20 -3.75
CA LEU A 250 17.05 -11.75 -4.06
C LEU A 250 17.61 -12.63 -2.93
N GLN A 251 17.17 -12.41 -1.70
CA GLN A 251 17.52 -13.25 -0.54
C GLN A 251 16.58 -14.46 -0.42
N SER A 252 15.28 -14.26 -0.66
CA SER A 252 14.28 -15.33 -0.74
C SER A 252 13.00 -14.84 -1.39
N GLU A 253 12.43 -15.63 -2.30
CA GLU A 253 11.10 -15.42 -2.89
C GLU A 253 9.95 -15.95 -2.00
N ASP A 254 10.26 -16.50 -0.83
CA ASP A 254 9.31 -17.09 0.10
C ASP A 254 8.81 -16.05 1.12
N ALA A 255 7.49 -15.81 1.14
CA ALA A 255 6.86 -14.87 2.06
C ALA A 255 7.06 -15.26 3.54
N GLU A 256 7.21 -16.56 3.87
CA GLU A 256 7.49 -16.99 5.24
C GLU A 256 8.86 -16.46 5.70
N LYS A 257 9.84 -16.34 4.80
CA LYS A 257 11.15 -15.72 5.09
C LYS A 257 11.08 -14.21 5.26
N LEU A 258 10.18 -13.55 4.56
CA LEU A 258 9.88 -12.14 4.83
C LEU A 258 9.29 -11.98 6.23
N TRP A 259 8.34 -12.84 6.63
CA TRP A 259 7.74 -12.78 7.98
C TRP A 259 8.77 -13.06 9.08
N GLU A 260 9.67 -14.03 8.89
CA GLU A 260 10.81 -14.30 9.79
C GLU A 260 11.72 -13.06 9.92
N PHE A 261 12.00 -12.38 8.82
CA PHE A 261 12.76 -11.12 8.83
C PHE A 261 12.04 -10.03 9.62
N MET A 262 10.73 -9.85 9.42
CA MET A 262 9.92 -8.87 10.16
C MET A 262 9.88 -9.20 11.65
N GLU A 263 9.77 -10.48 12.02
CA GLU A 263 9.87 -10.92 13.42
C GLU A 263 11.24 -10.61 14.03
N SER A 264 12.32 -10.86 13.27
CA SER A 264 13.68 -10.51 13.69
C SER A 264 13.86 -8.99 13.86
N TYR A 265 13.26 -8.17 12.99
CA TYR A 265 13.23 -6.72 13.14
C TYR A 265 12.55 -6.30 14.45
N GLU A 266 11.34 -6.80 14.72
CA GLU A 266 10.61 -6.50 15.97
C GLU A 266 11.42 -6.93 17.21
N ALA A 267 12.01 -8.13 17.17
CA ALA A 267 12.77 -8.68 18.29
C ALA A 267 14.06 -7.88 18.59
N LYS A 268 14.76 -7.43 17.54
CA LYS A 268 16.06 -6.74 17.68
C LYS A 268 15.92 -5.26 18.01
N THR A 269 14.93 -4.60 17.44
CA THR A 269 14.80 -3.13 17.50
C THR A 269 13.70 -2.65 18.44
N GLY A 270 12.78 -3.56 18.86
CA GLY A 270 11.54 -3.21 19.54
C GLY A 270 10.54 -2.47 18.65
N GLY A 271 10.80 -2.41 17.34
CA GLY A 271 9.93 -1.81 16.34
C GLY A 271 8.69 -2.63 16.00
N LYS A 272 7.92 -2.17 15.03
CA LYS A 272 6.71 -2.83 14.52
C LYS A 272 6.65 -2.72 13.00
N ALA A 273 6.26 -3.82 12.35
CA ALA A 273 6.11 -3.90 10.91
C ALA A 273 4.79 -4.59 10.52
N LEU A 274 4.25 -4.24 9.37
CA LEU A 274 3.19 -4.97 8.68
C LEU A 274 3.52 -5.08 7.19
N ALA A 275 2.93 -6.06 6.51
CA ALA A 275 3.05 -6.22 5.07
C ALA A 275 1.67 -6.16 4.41
N ILE A 276 1.60 -5.58 3.20
CA ILE A 276 0.39 -5.47 2.38
C ILE A 276 0.63 -6.17 1.05
N PRO A 277 0.14 -7.41 0.87
CA PRO A 277 0.14 -8.06 -0.44
C PRO A 277 -0.72 -7.31 -1.45
N HIS A 278 -0.32 -7.38 -2.73
CA HIS A 278 -1.05 -6.72 -3.81
C HIS A 278 -0.99 -7.51 -5.13
N ASN A 279 -1.79 -7.09 -6.11
CA ASN A 279 -1.87 -7.70 -7.43
C ASN A 279 -2.12 -9.22 -7.40
N GLY A 280 -3.03 -9.68 -6.55
CA GLY A 280 -3.50 -11.05 -6.59
C GLY A 280 -4.00 -11.45 -7.99
N ASN A 281 -4.63 -10.52 -8.71
CA ASN A 281 -5.17 -10.71 -10.07
C ASN A 281 -4.11 -11.15 -11.11
N ILE A 282 -2.83 -10.92 -10.89
CA ILE A 282 -1.73 -11.32 -11.79
C ILE A 282 -0.69 -12.24 -11.11
N SER A 283 -1.11 -12.91 -10.04
CA SER A 283 -0.26 -13.82 -9.26
C SER A 283 -0.19 -15.26 -9.81
N GLY A 284 -0.85 -15.55 -10.93
CA GLY A 284 -0.93 -16.92 -11.44
C GLY A 284 -1.59 -17.92 -10.47
N GLY A 285 -2.38 -17.42 -9.52
CA GLY A 285 -3.01 -18.23 -8.47
C GLY A 285 -2.14 -18.45 -7.23
N LEU A 286 -0.93 -17.90 -7.18
CA LEU A 286 -0.02 -18.13 -6.05
C LEU A 286 -0.36 -17.28 -4.82
N MET A 287 -1.01 -16.11 -5.00
CA MET A 287 -1.27 -15.19 -3.88
C MET A 287 -2.08 -15.84 -2.76
N PHE A 288 -3.07 -16.65 -3.10
CA PHE A 288 -3.96 -17.34 -2.16
C PHE A 288 -3.96 -18.86 -2.38
N ALA A 289 -2.86 -19.41 -2.89
CA ALA A 289 -2.70 -20.83 -3.16
C ALA A 289 -2.96 -21.69 -1.90
N PRO A 290 -3.45 -22.94 -2.07
CA PRO A 290 -3.63 -23.88 -0.96
C PRO A 290 -2.33 -24.53 -0.50
N LEU A 291 -1.21 -24.22 -1.17
CA LEU A 291 0.14 -24.69 -0.90
C LEU A 291 1.07 -23.51 -0.66
N THR A 292 2.08 -23.71 0.17
CA THR A 292 3.21 -22.79 0.29
C THR A 292 4.02 -22.76 -1.01
N ILE A 293 4.96 -21.82 -1.15
CA ILE A 293 5.84 -21.77 -2.33
C ILE A 293 6.75 -23.01 -2.44
N SER A 294 7.03 -23.68 -1.30
CA SER A 294 7.77 -24.95 -1.26
C SER A 294 6.92 -26.17 -1.65
N GLY A 295 5.60 -25.98 -1.86
CA GLY A 295 4.67 -27.02 -2.28
C GLY A 295 4.00 -27.78 -1.11
N GLU A 296 4.21 -27.35 0.14
CA GLU A 296 3.58 -27.94 1.31
C GLU A 296 2.15 -27.42 1.50
N PRO A 297 1.18 -28.24 1.94
CA PRO A 297 -0.15 -27.79 2.28
C PRO A 297 -0.13 -26.74 3.39
N LEU A 298 -0.99 -25.71 3.27
CA LEU A 298 -1.18 -24.72 4.33
C LEU A 298 -1.60 -25.40 5.62
N ASN A 299 -1.08 -24.91 6.73
CA ASN A 299 -1.35 -25.39 8.07
C ASN A 299 -1.72 -24.24 9.02
N ARG A 300 -1.93 -24.55 10.29
CA ARG A 300 -2.31 -23.57 11.31
C ARG A 300 -1.21 -22.52 11.52
N GLU A 301 0.03 -22.94 11.60
CA GLU A 301 1.18 -22.09 11.86
C GLU A 301 1.34 -21.04 10.74
N TYR A 302 1.24 -21.47 9.49
CA TYR A 302 1.23 -20.58 8.33
C TYR A 302 0.07 -19.56 8.40
N ALA A 303 -1.15 -20.03 8.75
CA ALA A 303 -2.33 -19.19 8.81
C ALA A 303 -2.22 -18.10 9.91
N GLU A 304 -1.72 -18.48 11.09
CA GLU A 304 -1.49 -17.56 12.21
C GLU A 304 -0.38 -16.54 11.86
N ALA A 305 0.72 -16.98 11.25
CA ALA A 305 1.81 -16.10 10.82
C ALA A 305 1.32 -15.10 9.76
N ARG A 306 0.64 -15.58 8.71
CA ARG A 306 0.10 -14.72 7.65
C ARG A 306 -0.88 -13.68 8.20
N SER A 307 -1.83 -14.09 9.04
CA SER A 307 -2.80 -13.18 9.66
C SER A 307 -2.13 -12.13 10.55
N ARG A 308 -1.01 -12.48 11.21
CA ARG A 308 -0.21 -11.56 12.01
C ARG A 308 0.47 -10.50 11.14
N TRP A 309 1.11 -10.90 10.04
CA TRP A 309 1.99 -10.03 9.27
C TRP A 309 1.30 -9.30 8.13
N GLU A 310 0.24 -9.89 7.56
CA GLU A 310 -0.52 -9.37 6.42
C GLU A 310 -1.96 -8.97 6.84
N PRO A 311 -2.13 -7.91 7.67
CA PRO A 311 -3.46 -7.51 8.15
C PRO A 311 -4.31 -6.85 7.07
N LEU A 312 -3.73 -6.40 5.97
CA LEU A 312 -4.38 -5.72 4.84
C LEU A 312 -4.01 -6.39 3.52
N PHE A 313 -4.86 -6.16 2.52
CA PHE A 313 -4.64 -6.53 1.13
C PHE A 313 -5.05 -5.36 0.23
N GLU A 314 -4.22 -5.04 -0.75
CA GLU A 314 -4.49 -3.99 -1.74
C GLU A 314 -5.43 -4.53 -2.82
N VAL A 315 -6.69 -4.09 -2.76
CA VAL A 315 -7.76 -4.56 -3.65
C VAL A 315 -7.81 -3.81 -4.97
N MET A 316 -7.23 -2.60 -4.99
CA MET A 316 -7.26 -1.70 -6.15
C MET A 316 -5.95 -0.95 -6.31
N GLN A 317 -5.44 -0.91 -7.53
CA GLN A 317 -4.30 -0.11 -7.94
C GLN A 317 -4.29 0.03 -9.47
N ILE A 318 -3.32 0.75 -10.02
CA ILE A 318 -3.22 1.06 -11.46
C ILE A 318 -3.23 -0.17 -12.40
N LYS A 319 -2.81 -1.36 -11.91
CA LYS A 319 -2.89 -2.64 -12.65
C LYS A 319 -4.20 -3.39 -12.36
N GLY A 320 -5.29 -2.65 -12.04
CA GLY A 320 -6.64 -3.15 -11.91
C GLY A 320 -7.04 -3.59 -10.51
N ALA A 321 -8.25 -4.15 -10.40
CA ALA A 321 -8.86 -4.59 -9.17
C ALA A 321 -8.66 -6.09 -8.90
N SER A 322 -8.53 -6.42 -7.61
CA SER A 322 -8.41 -7.79 -7.11
C SER A 322 -9.56 -8.19 -6.15
N GLU A 323 -10.74 -7.55 -6.27
CA GLU A 323 -11.92 -7.89 -5.45
C GLU A 323 -12.45 -9.26 -5.81
N THR A 324 -12.93 -9.41 -7.03
CA THR A 324 -13.49 -10.65 -7.60
C THR A 324 -13.40 -10.64 -9.11
N HIS A 325 -13.92 -11.70 -9.75
CA HIS A 325 -13.95 -11.85 -11.21
C HIS A 325 -15.32 -12.39 -11.67
N PRO A 326 -15.87 -11.95 -12.82
CA PRO A 326 -17.17 -12.41 -13.33
C PRO A 326 -17.32 -13.93 -13.45
N SER A 327 -16.23 -14.63 -13.78
CA SER A 327 -16.26 -16.10 -13.85
C SER A 327 -16.32 -16.81 -12.50
N LEU A 328 -16.12 -16.08 -11.39
CA LEU A 328 -16.17 -16.59 -10.02
C LEU A 328 -17.44 -16.15 -9.31
N SER A 329 -17.85 -14.89 -9.51
CA SER A 329 -19.03 -14.26 -8.91
C SER A 329 -20.07 -13.96 -9.99
N THR A 330 -20.68 -15.01 -10.56
CA THR A 330 -21.53 -14.93 -11.75
C THR A 330 -22.85 -14.18 -11.54
N GLU A 331 -23.30 -14.03 -10.28
CA GLU A 331 -24.52 -13.30 -9.92
C GLU A 331 -24.23 -11.83 -9.54
N ASP A 332 -22.96 -11.41 -9.51
CA ASP A 332 -22.54 -10.05 -9.20
C ASP A 332 -22.39 -9.23 -10.50
N GLU A 333 -23.31 -8.32 -10.75
CA GLU A 333 -23.32 -7.45 -11.93
C GLU A 333 -22.17 -6.44 -12.01
N PHE A 334 -21.43 -6.26 -10.91
CA PHE A 334 -20.29 -5.34 -10.80
C PHE A 334 -18.94 -6.05 -10.62
N ALA A 335 -18.89 -7.35 -10.93
CA ALA A 335 -17.68 -8.15 -10.77
C ALA A 335 -16.59 -7.87 -11.83
N ASP A 336 -16.91 -7.13 -12.89
CA ASP A 336 -16.04 -6.85 -14.04
C ASP A 336 -15.19 -5.57 -13.90
N PHE A 337 -15.27 -4.89 -12.77
CA PHE A 337 -14.54 -3.63 -12.56
C PHE A 337 -13.03 -3.84 -12.48
N GLY A 338 -12.29 -3.07 -13.28
CA GLY A 338 -10.84 -3.00 -13.22
C GLY A 338 -10.11 -4.31 -13.59
N ILE A 339 -10.75 -5.23 -14.33
CA ILE A 339 -10.12 -6.49 -14.77
C ILE A 339 -9.49 -6.38 -16.16
N GLN A 340 -9.81 -5.33 -16.91
CA GLN A 340 -9.52 -5.21 -18.32
C GLN A 340 -8.02 -5.26 -18.65
N GLY A 341 -7.59 -6.27 -19.41
CA GLY A 341 -6.19 -6.48 -19.77
C GLY A 341 -5.32 -7.08 -18.66
N TRP A 342 -5.84 -7.28 -17.45
CA TRP A 342 -5.10 -7.84 -16.31
C TRP A 342 -5.53 -9.26 -15.92
N ASP A 343 -6.59 -9.77 -16.52
CA ASP A 343 -7.13 -11.12 -16.30
C ASP A 343 -6.63 -12.16 -17.32
N ASN A 344 -5.72 -11.79 -18.22
CA ASN A 344 -5.28 -12.59 -19.35
C ASN A 344 -3.97 -13.35 -19.13
N GLY A 345 -3.19 -13.02 -18.11
CA GLY A 345 -1.92 -13.67 -17.82
C GLY A 345 -1.30 -13.22 -16.50
N ASN A 346 -0.17 -13.81 -16.14
CA ASN A 346 0.63 -13.38 -14.99
C ASN A 346 1.28 -11.99 -15.23
N LEU A 347 2.05 -11.48 -14.27
CA LEU A 347 2.69 -10.15 -14.37
C LEU A 347 3.52 -10.02 -15.65
N THR A 348 4.34 -11.02 -15.96
CA THR A 348 5.24 -11.00 -17.13
C THR A 348 4.58 -11.46 -18.43
N LEU A 349 3.32 -11.89 -18.44
CA LEU A 349 2.61 -12.53 -19.56
C LEU A 349 3.26 -13.82 -20.07
N ASP A 350 4.22 -14.39 -19.36
CA ASP A 350 4.87 -15.65 -19.76
C ASP A 350 3.91 -16.84 -19.63
N ILE A 351 2.91 -16.72 -18.74
CA ILE A 351 1.90 -17.73 -18.49
C ILE A 351 0.51 -17.09 -18.60
N LEU A 352 -0.34 -17.64 -19.49
CA LEU A 352 -1.73 -17.24 -19.58
C LEU A 352 -2.53 -17.78 -18.39
N GLN A 353 -3.48 -16.99 -17.89
CA GLN A 353 -4.32 -17.40 -16.77
C GLN A 353 -5.30 -18.51 -17.15
N THR A 354 -5.52 -19.42 -16.20
CA THR A 354 -6.53 -20.47 -16.30
C THR A 354 -7.69 -20.21 -15.32
N PRO A 355 -8.90 -20.73 -15.58
CA PRO A 355 -10.01 -20.63 -14.62
C PRO A 355 -9.68 -21.21 -13.24
N GLU A 356 -8.81 -22.22 -13.16
CA GLU A 356 -8.41 -22.83 -11.88
C GLU A 356 -7.53 -21.90 -11.06
N GLN A 357 -6.59 -21.21 -11.69
CA GLN A 357 -5.72 -20.22 -11.02
C GLN A 357 -6.54 -19.05 -10.46
N ARG A 358 -7.58 -18.59 -11.18
CA ARG A 358 -8.43 -17.48 -10.73
C ARG A 358 -9.04 -17.68 -9.36
N LYS A 359 -9.34 -18.90 -8.93
CA LYS A 359 -9.86 -19.23 -7.59
C LYS A 359 -8.95 -18.82 -6.43
N TYR A 360 -7.68 -18.52 -6.74
CA TYR A 360 -6.64 -18.19 -5.77
C TYR A 360 -6.00 -16.82 -6.04
N GLN A 361 -6.71 -15.92 -6.75
CA GLN A 361 -6.19 -14.62 -7.16
C GLN A 361 -6.94 -13.43 -6.53
N TYR A 362 -8.20 -13.62 -6.14
CA TYR A 362 -9.10 -12.54 -5.75
C TYR A 362 -9.49 -12.60 -4.27
N ALA A 363 -9.66 -11.43 -3.66
CA ALA A 363 -9.90 -11.27 -2.23
C ALA A 363 -11.17 -12.00 -1.75
N ARG A 364 -12.29 -11.91 -2.50
CA ARG A 364 -13.56 -12.54 -2.11
C ARG A 364 -13.42 -14.07 -2.01
N GLN A 365 -12.73 -14.68 -2.97
CA GLN A 365 -12.46 -16.12 -2.94
C GLN A 365 -11.46 -16.48 -1.85
N ALA A 366 -10.49 -15.61 -1.57
CA ALA A 366 -9.58 -15.80 -0.44
C ALA A 366 -10.35 -15.81 0.89
N TYR A 367 -11.31 -14.91 1.10
CA TYR A 367 -12.16 -14.91 2.29
C TYR A 367 -12.95 -16.22 2.44
N LEU A 368 -13.54 -16.72 1.35
CA LEU A 368 -14.25 -18.01 1.34
C LEU A 368 -13.31 -19.19 1.63
N ASN A 369 -12.09 -19.18 1.08
CA ASN A 369 -11.06 -20.16 1.38
C ASN A 369 -10.61 -20.07 2.85
N GLY A 370 -10.54 -18.85 3.39
CA GLY A 370 -10.17 -18.60 4.78
C GLY A 370 -11.18 -19.18 5.77
N LEU A 371 -12.49 -19.10 5.51
CA LEU A 371 -13.51 -19.76 6.30
C LEU A 371 -13.34 -21.29 6.31
N GLU A 372 -13.06 -21.89 5.13
CA GLU A 372 -12.76 -23.32 5.02
C GLU A 372 -11.52 -23.74 5.83
N TYR A 373 -10.47 -22.91 5.81
CA TYR A 373 -9.25 -23.17 6.58
C TYR A 373 -9.48 -23.01 8.08
N GLU A 374 -10.28 -22.02 8.51
CA GLU A 374 -10.67 -21.87 9.92
C GLU A 374 -11.43 -23.09 10.44
N GLU A 375 -12.36 -23.65 9.65
CA GLU A 375 -13.04 -24.91 9.98
C GLU A 375 -12.08 -26.11 10.02
N ARG A 376 -11.14 -26.16 9.06
CA ARG A 376 -10.24 -27.30 8.87
C ARG A 376 -9.15 -27.42 9.93
N PHE A 377 -8.49 -26.32 10.30
CA PHE A 377 -7.35 -26.34 11.23
C PHE A 377 -7.36 -25.19 12.27
N GLY A 378 -8.49 -24.49 12.42
CA GLY A 378 -8.75 -23.56 13.51
C GLY A 378 -8.05 -22.21 13.38
N ALA A 379 -7.57 -21.83 12.17
CA ALA A 379 -6.99 -20.54 11.88
C ALA A 379 -7.31 -20.11 10.44
N ASN A 380 -7.57 -18.79 10.24
CA ASN A 380 -7.89 -18.21 8.95
C ASN A 380 -6.73 -17.31 8.51
N PRO A 381 -6.00 -17.67 7.43
CA PRO A 381 -4.89 -16.86 6.92
C PRO A 381 -5.34 -15.59 6.20
N TYR A 382 -6.63 -15.42 5.94
CA TYR A 382 -7.18 -14.41 5.05
C TYR A 382 -8.16 -13.45 5.72
N LYS A 383 -8.04 -13.25 7.06
CA LYS A 383 -8.79 -12.19 7.78
C LYS A 383 -8.18 -10.80 7.58
N PHE A 384 -7.80 -10.46 6.37
CA PHE A 384 -7.25 -9.15 6.05
C PHE A 384 -8.35 -8.10 5.76
N GLY A 385 -8.03 -6.82 5.97
CA GLY A 385 -8.81 -5.69 5.49
C GLY A 385 -8.44 -5.30 4.06
N LEU A 386 -9.22 -4.42 3.44
CA LEU A 386 -9.02 -3.95 2.07
C LEU A 386 -8.50 -2.51 2.06
N VAL A 387 -7.54 -2.22 1.19
CA VAL A 387 -7.04 -0.89 0.90
C VAL A 387 -6.87 -0.69 -0.60
N GLY A 388 -6.82 0.55 -1.07
CA GLY A 388 -6.44 0.90 -2.43
C GLY A 388 -5.14 1.71 -2.40
N ALA A 389 -4.38 1.67 -3.49
CA ALA A 389 -3.12 2.40 -3.61
C ALA A 389 -2.81 2.74 -5.07
N SER A 390 -1.69 3.41 -5.34
CA SER A 390 -1.36 3.78 -6.71
C SER A 390 -0.51 2.74 -7.43
N ASP A 391 0.54 2.28 -6.85
CA ASP A 391 1.60 1.54 -7.54
C ASP A 391 2.15 2.33 -8.75
N THR A 392 2.13 3.66 -8.65
CA THR A 392 2.70 4.51 -9.70
C THR A 392 4.22 4.39 -9.71
N HIS A 393 4.79 4.40 -10.91
CA HIS A 393 6.24 4.42 -11.13
C HIS A 393 6.69 5.72 -11.78
N THR A 394 5.83 6.74 -11.76
CA THR A 394 6.17 8.08 -12.25
C THR A 394 6.82 8.96 -11.17
N GLY A 395 6.72 8.56 -9.90
CA GLY A 395 7.04 9.41 -8.75
C GLY A 395 5.98 10.49 -8.48
N VAL A 396 4.84 10.45 -9.19
CA VAL A 396 3.75 11.41 -9.07
C VAL A 396 2.58 10.78 -8.33
N PRO A 397 2.17 11.28 -7.15
CA PRO A 397 1.05 10.74 -6.38
C PRO A 397 -0.28 11.20 -7.00
N HIS A 398 -0.80 10.45 -7.96
CA HIS A 398 -2.08 10.72 -8.62
C HIS A 398 -3.10 9.64 -8.31
N HIS A 399 -4.38 10.01 -8.20
CA HIS A 399 -5.45 9.08 -7.88
C HIS A 399 -6.75 9.37 -8.67
N ASP A 400 -7.07 10.64 -8.91
CA ASP A 400 -8.29 11.06 -9.59
C ASP A 400 -8.20 10.77 -11.11
N GLU A 401 -9.30 10.37 -11.75
CA GLU A 401 -9.38 10.05 -13.18
C GLU A 401 -8.94 11.21 -14.07
N ASP A 402 -9.38 12.43 -13.79
CA ASP A 402 -9.03 13.63 -14.55
C ASP A 402 -7.58 14.11 -14.29
N MET A 403 -6.88 13.48 -13.37
CA MET A 403 -5.48 13.76 -13.03
C MET A 403 -4.58 12.52 -13.18
N PHE A 404 -5.00 11.51 -13.94
CA PHE A 404 -4.21 10.31 -14.17
C PHE A 404 -2.87 10.62 -14.82
N TRP A 405 -1.75 10.24 -14.17
CA TRP A 405 -0.40 10.62 -14.63
C TRP A 405 0.38 9.48 -15.28
N GLY A 406 -0.22 8.29 -15.40
CA GLY A 406 0.39 7.13 -16.02
C GLY A 406 1.07 6.17 -15.03
N LYS A 407 1.47 5.01 -15.52
CA LYS A 407 2.19 3.99 -14.74
C LYS A 407 3.69 4.27 -14.68
N HIS A 408 4.31 4.61 -15.80
CA HIS A 408 5.73 4.94 -15.94
C HIS A 408 5.90 6.33 -16.55
N ALA A 409 7.08 6.93 -16.42
CA ALA A 409 7.39 8.24 -17.01
C ALA A 409 7.17 8.26 -18.54
N THR A 410 7.30 7.11 -19.20
CA THR A 410 7.04 6.96 -20.64
C THR A 410 5.57 7.09 -21.04
N ASN A 411 4.62 6.95 -20.11
CA ASN A 411 3.18 7.18 -20.33
C ASN A 411 2.57 8.26 -19.43
N GLU A 412 3.34 9.28 -19.08
CA GLU A 412 2.81 10.56 -18.60
C GLU A 412 1.85 11.16 -19.66
N PRO A 413 1.00 12.15 -19.32
CA PRO A 413 -0.05 12.65 -20.21
C PRO A 413 0.44 12.98 -21.62
N MET A 414 0.00 12.18 -22.62
CA MET A 414 0.28 12.34 -24.06
C MET A 414 -0.80 11.66 -24.91
N PRO A 415 -0.94 12.02 -26.19
CA PRO A 415 -2.04 11.52 -27.05
C PRO A 415 -2.04 10.00 -27.24
N GLU A 416 -0.87 9.36 -27.29
CA GLU A 416 -0.72 7.96 -27.69
C GLU A 416 -0.88 6.97 -26.51
N ARG A 417 -0.78 7.45 -25.26
CA ARG A 417 -0.61 6.57 -24.08
C ARG A 417 -1.72 5.55 -23.86
N ALA A 418 -2.98 5.89 -24.23
CA ALA A 418 -4.10 4.98 -24.07
C ALA A 418 -4.03 3.79 -25.03
N MET A 419 -3.59 4.01 -26.27
CA MET A 419 -3.55 3.01 -27.31
C MET A 419 -2.18 2.33 -27.46
N GLU A 420 -1.19 2.76 -26.69
CA GLU A 420 0.15 2.18 -26.70
C GLU A 420 0.15 0.73 -26.20
N VAL A 421 0.90 -0.13 -26.91
CA VAL A 421 1.09 -1.52 -26.47
C VAL A 421 2.10 -1.53 -25.32
N VAL A 422 1.62 -1.72 -24.11
CA VAL A 422 2.45 -1.81 -22.91
C VAL A 422 3.25 -3.11 -22.89
N LYS A 423 2.60 -4.23 -23.25
CA LYS A 423 3.25 -5.54 -23.36
C LYS A 423 2.53 -6.43 -24.37
N LYS A 424 3.31 -7.22 -25.10
CA LYS A 424 2.77 -8.22 -26.03
C LYS A 424 3.59 -9.50 -25.93
N LEU A 425 2.92 -10.62 -25.58
CA LEU A 425 3.54 -11.92 -25.51
C LEU A 425 2.46 -13.02 -25.69
N ASN A 426 2.83 -14.18 -26.26
CA ASN A 426 1.95 -15.33 -26.44
C ASN A 426 0.61 -15.02 -27.15
N GLY A 427 0.61 -14.06 -28.08
CA GLY A 427 -0.60 -13.66 -28.81
C GLY A 427 -1.56 -12.74 -28.03
N VAL A 428 -1.22 -12.37 -26.80
CA VAL A 428 -1.97 -11.44 -25.95
C VAL A 428 -1.25 -10.09 -25.91
N SER A 429 -2.02 -9.01 -25.90
CA SER A 429 -1.49 -7.65 -25.74
C SER A 429 -2.15 -6.98 -24.54
N ARG A 430 -1.35 -6.23 -23.78
CA ARG A 430 -1.81 -5.24 -22.80
C ARG A 430 -1.61 -3.86 -23.40
N TYR A 431 -2.65 -3.06 -23.35
CA TYR A 431 -2.66 -1.68 -23.86
C TYR A 431 -2.69 -0.69 -22.69
N GLY A 432 -2.32 0.56 -22.96
CA GLY A 432 -2.37 1.62 -21.97
C GLY A 432 -3.76 1.82 -21.35
N TYR A 433 -4.83 1.67 -22.15
CA TYR A 433 -6.22 1.75 -21.65
C TYR A 433 -6.60 0.64 -20.67
N GLY A 434 -5.78 -0.38 -20.49
CA GLY A 434 -5.94 -1.38 -19.43
C GLY A 434 -5.52 -0.84 -18.04
N TYR A 435 -4.78 0.26 -17.95
CA TYR A 435 -4.51 0.89 -16.67
C TYR A 435 -5.76 1.61 -16.16
N THR A 436 -6.04 1.43 -14.87
CA THR A 436 -7.07 2.17 -14.15
C THR A 436 -6.48 3.39 -13.46
N SER A 437 -7.29 4.33 -12.99
CA SER A 437 -6.82 5.29 -12.00
C SER A 437 -6.37 4.57 -10.74
N ALA A 438 -5.60 5.26 -9.92
CA ALA A 438 -5.07 4.70 -8.68
C ALA A 438 -6.14 4.65 -7.58
N GLY A 439 -6.02 3.67 -6.66
CA GLY A 439 -6.84 3.63 -5.47
C GLY A 439 -6.33 4.51 -4.33
N TYR A 440 -7.19 4.90 -3.40
CA TYR A 440 -6.79 5.48 -2.12
C TYR A 440 -6.82 4.45 -1.00
N THR A 441 -5.88 4.56 -0.05
CA THR A 441 -6.00 3.97 1.28
C THR A 441 -6.62 4.98 2.22
N ALA A 442 -7.78 4.63 2.80
CA ALA A 442 -8.45 5.40 3.83
C ALA A 442 -8.30 4.69 5.18
N VAL A 443 -7.79 5.39 6.20
CA VAL A 443 -7.53 4.82 7.54
C VAL A 443 -8.25 5.63 8.60
N TYR A 444 -8.95 4.96 9.50
CA TYR A 444 -9.54 5.56 10.69
C TYR A 444 -8.55 5.55 11.84
N ALA A 445 -8.14 6.74 12.27
CA ALA A 445 -7.20 6.94 13.37
C ALA A 445 -7.60 8.12 14.26
N GLU A 446 -7.06 8.14 15.49
CA GLU A 446 -7.31 9.25 16.41
C GLU A 446 -6.48 10.49 16.07
N ALA A 447 -5.35 10.32 15.40
CA ALA A 447 -4.50 11.42 14.97
C ALA A 447 -3.72 11.07 13.69
N ASN A 448 -3.25 12.12 12.98
CA ASN A 448 -2.34 11.94 11.86
C ASN A 448 -0.91 11.79 12.38
N THR A 449 -0.55 10.58 12.81
CA THR A 449 0.80 10.19 13.21
C THR A 449 1.13 8.81 12.66
N ARG A 450 2.41 8.47 12.48
CA ARG A 450 2.80 7.11 12.06
C ARG A 450 2.18 6.05 12.96
N ALA A 451 2.25 6.26 14.27
CA ALA A 451 1.74 5.29 15.24
C ALA A 451 0.23 5.11 15.12
N ASP A 452 -0.55 6.19 15.15
CA ASP A 452 -2.02 6.09 15.12
C ASP A 452 -2.54 5.52 13.79
N LEU A 453 -1.96 5.94 12.65
CA LEU A 453 -2.32 5.43 11.32
C LEU A 453 -1.91 3.97 11.15
N TRP A 454 -0.69 3.60 11.53
CA TRP A 454 -0.23 2.22 11.48
C TRP A 454 -1.10 1.30 12.36
N ASP A 455 -1.44 1.75 13.57
CA ASP A 455 -2.33 1.01 14.47
C ASP A 455 -3.74 0.88 13.89
N GLY A 456 -4.23 1.89 13.14
CA GLY A 456 -5.48 1.83 12.35
C GLY A 456 -5.42 0.76 11.26
N MET A 457 -4.34 0.74 10.49
CA MET A 457 -4.08 -0.29 9.47
C MET A 457 -3.99 -1.69 10.12
N LYS A 458 -3.28 -1.81 11.23
CA LYS A 458 -3.11 -3.09 11.95
C LYS A 458 -4.42 -3.64 12.48
N ARG A 459 -5.33 -2.77 12.93
CA ARG A 459 -6.69 -3.14 13.35
C ARG A 459 -7.63 -3.38 12.17
N LYS A 460 -7.18 -3.13 10.93
CA LYS A 460 -8.00 -3.22 9.71
C LYS A 460 -9.17 -2.23 9.70
N GLU A 461 -9.08 -1.18 10.49
CA GLU A 461 -10.03 -0.07 10.48
C GLU A 461 -9.68 0.89 9.34
N ALA A 462 -9.65 0.31 8.15
CA ALA A 462 -9.24 0.91 6.89
C ALA A 462 -10.10 0.38 5.75
N TYR A 463 -10.12 1.11 4.65
CA TYR A 463 -10.83 0.71 3.44
C TYR A 463 -10.14 1.26 2.18
N GLY A 464 -10.43 0.64 1.03
CA GLY A 464 -9.92 1.07 -0.27
C GLY A 464 -10.98 1.78 -1.10
N THR A 465 -10.56 2.69 -1.97
CA THR A 465 -11.39 3.27 -3.03
C THR A 465 -10.69 3.13 -4.39
N SER A 466 -11.40 3.43 -5.46
CA SER A 466 -10.92 3.35 -6.84
C SER A 466 -10.53 4.70 -7.44
N GLY A 467 -10.12 5.68 -6.62
CA GLY A 467 -9.65 6.99 -7.08
C GLY A 467 -10.46 8.17 -6.55
N THR A 468 -11.56 7.93 -5.86
CA THR A 468 -12.37 8.96 -5.21
C THR A 468 -12.28 8.88 -3.70
N ARG A 469 -12.53 9.98 -2.98
CA ARG A 469 -12.52 10.00 -1.50
C ARG A 469 -13.93 9.82 -0.95
N ILE A 470 -14.60 8.71 -1.34
CA ILE A 470 -15.89 8.32 -0.72
C ILE A 470 -15.65 8.05 0.75
N GLU A 471 -16.30 8.79 1.64
CA GLU A 471 -16.29 8.48 3.09
C GLU A 471 -17.24 7.32 3.36
N LEU A 472 -16.74 6.28 4.06
CA LEU A 472 -17.50 5.07 4.34
C LEU A 472 -17.33 4.64 5.79
N ARG A 473 -18.40 4.64 6.58
CA ARG A 473 -18.46 4.07 7.93
C ARG A 473 -19.28 2.79 7.93
N VAL A 474 -18.75 1.75 8.55
CA VAL A 474 -19.45 0.46 8.69
C VAL A 474 -19.23 -0.05 10.11
N PHE A 475 -20.35 -0.37 10.78
CA PHE A 475 -20.33 -1.04 12.08
C PHE A 475 -21.27 -2.25 12.03
N GLY A 476 -20.81 -3.38 12.59
CA GLY A 476 -21.63 -4.59 12.75
C GLY A 476 -21.95 -4.84 14.22
N GLY A 477 -23.14 -5.38 14.50
CA GLY A 477 -23.57 -5.67 15.88
C GLY A 477 -24.91 -6.39 15.94
N PHE A 478 -25.41 -6.62 17.16
CA PHE A 478 -26.70 -7.31 17.39
C PHE A 478 -27.75 -6.41 18.04
N ASP A 479 -27.38 -5.22 18.51
CA ASP A 479 -28.20 -4.35 19.35
C ASP A 479 -28.50 -2.98 18.74
N PHE A 480 -28.22 -2.80 17.46
CA PHE A 480 -28.51 -1.55 16.76
C PHE A 480 -30.02 -1.36 16.54
N VAL A 481 -30.43 -0.09 16.64
CA VAL A 481 -31.80 0.37 16.32
C VAL A 481 -31.73 1.56 15.35
N THR A 482 -32.83 1.90 14.69
CA THR A 482 -32.82 2.96 13.65
C THR A 482 -32.33 4.30 14.16
N GLU A 483 -32.62 4.63 15.42
CA GLU A 483 -32.21 5.87 16.07
C GLU A 483 -30.67 6.00 16.18
N ASP A 484 -29.94 4.89 16.21
CA ASP A 484 -28.49 4.84 16.27
C ASP A 484 -27.82 5.43 15.01
N LEU A 485 -28.54 5.49 13.88
CA LEU A 485 -28.02 6.15 12.68
C LEU A 485 -27.74 7.65 12.91
N GLY A 486 -28.48 8.30 13.81
CA GLY A 486 -28.25 9.71 14.19
C GLY A 486 -27.01 9.93 15.05
N THR A 487 -26.46 8.87 15.65
CA THR A 487 -25.25 8.85 16.49
C THR A 487 -24.35 7.68 16.11
N ILE A 488 -24.13 7.53 14.80
CA ILE A 488 -23.50 6.32 14.23
C ILE A 488 -22.11 6.03 14.82
N LEU A 489 -21.35 7.04 15.18
CA LEU A 489 -20.01 6.84 15.74
C LEU A 489 -20.07 6.36 17.18
N GLU A 490 -20.82 7.07 18.04
CA GLU A 490 -20.99 6.71 19.46
C GLU A 490 -21.67 5.36 19.61
N SER A 491 -22.77 5.15 18.87
CA SER A 491 -23.50 3.89 18.88
C SER A 491 -22.69 2.76 18.28
N GLY A 492 -21.99 3.01 17.19
CA GLY A 492 -21.17 2.02 16.49
C GLY A 492 -20.04 1.47 17.35
N TYR A 493 -19.24 2.36 17.96
CA TYR A 493 -18.17 1.94 18.87
C TYR A 493 -18.69 1.43 20.22
N GLY A 494 -19.86 1.90 20.67
CA GLY A 494 -20.42 1.52 21.95
C GLY A 494 -21.20 0.20 21.97
N LYS A 495 -21.79 -0.21 20.84
CA LYS A 495 -22.70 -1.36 20.74
C LYS A 495 -22.23 -2.44 19.76
N GLY A 496 -21.18 -2.19 18.99
CA GLY A 496 -20.72 -3.09 17.93
C GLY A 496 -19.24 -3.01 17.67
N VAL A 497 -18.83 -3.49 16.49
CA VAL A 497 -17.45 -3.46 16.01
C VAL A 497 -17.39 -2.67 14.70
N PRO A 498 -16.32 -1.89 14.47
CA PRO A 498 -16.09 -1.22 13.19
C PRO A 498 -15.67 -2.23 12.11
N MET A 499 -15.61 -1.78 10.84
CA MET A 499 -14.98 -2.54 9.76
C MET A 499 -13.62 -3.11 10.20
N GLY A 500 -13.31 -4.31 9.73
CA GLY A 500 -12.10 -5.06 10.13
C GLY A 500 -12.25 -5.84 11.44
N GLY A 501 -13.36 -5.67 12.17
CA GLY A 501 -13.62 -6.32 13.45
C GLY A 501 -14.22 -7.72 13.36
N ASP A 502 -14.26 -8.40 14.52
CA ASP A 502 -14.84 -9.74 14.67
C ASP A 502 -16.05 -9.67 15.60
N LEU A 503 -17.17 -10.27 15.18
CA LEU A 503 -18.36 -10.54 15.97
C LEU A 503 -18.42 -12.01 16.35
N LYS A 504 -18.82 -12.30 17.58
CA LYS A 504 -18.93 -13.67 18.14
C LYS A 504 -20.22 -13.81 18.91
N ASP A 505 -20.59 -15.06 19.18
CA ASP A 505 -21.64 -15.41 20.14
C ASP A 505 -22.97 -14.67 19.86
N ALA A 506 -23.61 -14.96 18.74
CA ALA A 506 -24.93 -14.38 18.43
C ALA A 506 -25.91 -14.55 19.59
N VAL A 507 -26.54 -13.45 19.99
CA VAL A 507 -27.56 -13.47 21.00
C VAL A 507 -28.80 -14.19 20.47
N ALA A 508 -29.32 -15.15 21.21
CA ALA A 508 -30.48 -15.94 20.80
C ALA A 508 -31.68 -15.04 20.41
N GLY A 509 -32.22 -15.27 19.21
CA GLY A 509 -33.31 -14.52 18.64
C GLY A 509 -32.97 -13.16 18.03
N LYS A 510 -31.68 -12.75 18.05
CA LYS A 510 -31.21 -11.55 17.36
C LYS A 510 -30.54 -11.89 16.01
N ARG A 511 -30.71 -11.01 15.06
CA ARG A 511 -29.99 -11.06 13.76
C ARG A 511 -28.81 -10.10 13.80
N ILE A 512 -27.76 -10.44 13.07
CA ILE A 512 -26.67 -9.50 12.82
C ILE A 512 -27.20 -8.29 12.05
N ALA A 513 -26.76 -7.12 12.44
CA ALA A 513 -27.14 -5.85 11.82
C ALA A 513 -25.90 -5.03 11.49
N PHE A 514 -26.00 -4.23 10.43
CA PHE A 514 -24.94 -3.33 9.98
C PHE A 514 -25.49 -1.91 9.88
N MET A 515 -24.85 -0.98 10.60
CA MET A 515 -25.03 0.45 10.36
C MET A 515 -23.99 0.88 9.32
N ILE A 516 -24.47 1.44 8.23
CA ILE A 516 -23.64 1.86 7.12
C ILE A 516 -23.97 3.31 6.78
N HIS A 517 -22.94 4.13 6.66
CA HIS A 517 -23.05 5.51 6.23
C HIS A 517 -21.98 5.77 5.16
N ALA A 518 -22.41 6.25 4.01
CA ALA A 518 -21.55 6.60 2.88
C ALA A 518 -21.84 8.03 2.42
N LYS A 519 -20.78 8.79 2.15
CA LYS A 519 -20.84 10.14 1.64
C LYS A 519 -19.93 10.28 0.43
N LYS A 520 -20.45 10.90 -0.64
CA LYS A 520 -19.69 11.11 -1.86
C LYS A 520 -18.44 11.95 -1.63
N ASP A 521 -17.46 11.81 -2.50
CA ASP A 521 -16.40 12.80 -2.65
C ASP A 521 -17.03 14.17 -3.02
N PRO A 522 -16.75 15.24 -2.26
CA PRO A 522 -17.32 16.56 -2.56
C PRO A 522 -17.04 17.07 -3.99
N ASN A 523 -15.94 16.63 -4.59
CA ASN A 523 -15.48 17.08 -5.90
C ASN A 523 -15.83 16.11 -7.03
N TRP A 524 -16.57 15.01 -6.75
CA TRP A 524 -16.81 13.97 -7.74
C TRP A 524 -18.29 13.57 -7.81
N ALA A 525 -18.56 12.35 -8.26
CA ALA A 525 -19.89 11.85 -8.59
C ALA A 525 -20.76 11.57 -7.34
N ASN A 526 -22.09 11.64 -7.50
CA ASN A 526 -23.03 11.19 -6.49
C ASN A 526 -23.00 9.66 -6.34
N LEU A 527 -23.50 9.16 -5.21
CA LEU A 527 -23.61 7.74 -4.94
C LEU A 527 -24.82 7.11 -5.68
N ASP A 528 -24.60 5.95 -6.28
CA ASP A 528 -25.65 5.11 -6.83
C ASP A 528 -26.30 4.26 -5.74
N ARG A 529 -25.51 3.43 -5.05
CA ARG A 529 -26.00 2.46 -4.08
C ARG A 529 -24.94 1.99 -3.09
N ILE A 530 -25.43 1.39 -1.99
CA ILE A 530 -24.65 0.63 -1.02
C ILE A 530 -25.00 -0.84 -1.19
N GLN A 531 -23.99 -1.69 -1.28
CA GLN A 531 -24.10 -3.14 -1.31
C GLN A 531 -23.43 -3.76 -0.10
N VAL A 532 -24.03 -4.83 0.44
CA VAL A 532 -23.37 -5.73 1.39
C VAL A 532 -23.06 -7.03 0.66
N VAL A 533 -21.80 -7.41 0.67
CA VAL A 533 -21.31 -8.69 0.14
C VAL A 533 -21.09 -9.62 1.33
N LYS A 534 -21.86 -10.72 1.36
CA LYS A 534 -21.76 -11.79 2.35
C LYS A 534 -21.13 -13.02 1.73
N GLY A 535 -20.22 -13.66 2.47
CA GLY A 535 -19.75 -15.02 2.16
C GLY A 535 -19.83 -15.90 3.39
N TRP A 536 -20.18 -17.19 3.21
CA TRP A 536 -20.30 -18.15 4.31
C TRP A 536 -20.02 -19.58 3.84
N LEU A 537 -19.86 -20.49 4.80
CA LEU A 537 -19.83 -21.93 4.52
C LEU A 537 -21.14 -22.57 4.93
N GLU A 538 -21.73 -23.34 4.02
CA GLU A 538 -22.94 -24.13 4.28
C GLU A 538 -22.72 -25.58 3.85
N ASN A 539 -22.70 -26.49 4.81
CA ASN A 539 -22.43 -27.92 4.56
C ASN A 539 -21.11 -28.14 3.77
N GLY A 540 -20.04 -27.40 4.09
CA GLY A 540 -18.75 -27.43 3.43
C GLY A 540 -18.74 -26.79 2.03
N LYS A 541 -19.81 -26.11 1.61
CA LYS A 541 -19.86 -25.37 0.34
C LYS A 541 -19.65 -23.88 0.60
N LYS A 542 -18.83 -23.26 -0.24
CA LYS A 542 -18.61 -21.83 -0.27
C LYS A 542 -19.80 -21.14 -0.93
N MET A 543 -20.46 -20.26 -0.19
CA MET A 543 -21.61 -19.51 -0.63
C MET A 543 -21.30 -18.03 -0.60
N GLU A 544 -21.83 -17.26 -1.57
CA GLU A 544 -21.76 -15.81 -1.56
C GLU A 544 -23.08 -15.18 -1.99
N LYS A 545 -23.37 -13.98 -1.52
CA LYS A 545 -24.53 -13.20 -1.93
C LYS A 545 -24.23 -11.70 -1.83
N VAL A 546 -24.68 -10.95 -2.84
CA VAL A 546 -24.64 -9.49 -2.86
C VAL A 546 -26.04 -8.95 -2.63
N TYR A 547 -26.18 -8.05 -1.66
CA TYR A 547 -27.44 -7.39 -1.32
C TYR A 547 -27.34 -5.90 -1.63
N ASP A 548 -28.25 -5.35 -2.43
CA ASP A 548 -28.47 -3.91 -2.51
C ASP A 548 -29.22 -3.48 -1.24
N VAL A 549 -28.59 -2.67 -0.38
CA VAL A 549 -29.14 -2.34 0.96
C VAL A 549 -29.60 -0.89 1.09
N ALA A 550 -29.07 0.01 0.27
CA ALA A 550 -29.53 1.38 0.07
C ALA A 550 -29.20 1.84 -1.35
N TRP A 551 -30.02 2.72 -1.91
CA TRP A 551 -29.82 3.24 -3.28
C TRP A 551 -30.48 4.61 -3.44
N SER A 552 -30.03 5.34 -4.44
CA SER A 552 -30.56 6.66 -4.78
C SER A 552 -31.88 6.58 -5.60
N GLY A 553 -32.72 7.60 -5.47
CA GLY A 553 -33.97 7.73 -6.22
C GLY A 553 -35.05 6.72 -5.85
N ASP A 554 -36.14 6.70 -6.62
CA ASP A 554 -37.34 5.90 -6.36
C ASP A 554 -37.31 4.48 -6.99
N ARG A 555 -36.10 3.98 -7.33
CA ARG A 555 -35.94 2.63 -7.89
C ARG A 555 -36.43 1.56 -6.92
N LYS A 556 -37.00 0.49 -7.46
CA LYS A 556 -37.50 -0.62 -6.65
C LYS A 556 -36.79 -1.92 -7.03
N PRO A 557 -36.55 -2.80 -6.04
CA PRO A 557 -35.99 -4.12 -6.32
C PRO A 557 -36.91 -4.94 -7.24
N ASP A 558 -36.30 -5.68 -8.13
CA ASP A 558 -37.00 -6.69 -8.93
C ASP A 558 -37.32 -7.94 -8.09
N ALA A 559 -37.87 -8.98 -8.74
CA ALA A 559 -38.25 -10.23 -8.07
C ALA A 559 -37.05 -11.00 -7.47
N LYS A 560 -35.82 -10.66 -7.87
CA LYS A 560 -34.54 -11.21 -7.34
C LYS A 560 -33.88 -10.29 -6.30
N GLY A 561 -34.52 -9.15 -5.99
CA GLY A 561 -33.98 -8.15 -5.06
C GLY A 561 -32.93 -7.21 -5.68
N LYS A 562 -32.73 -7.23 -7.00
CA LYS A 562 -31.76 -6.38 -7.70
C LYS A 562 -32.37 -5.03 -8.07
N ILE A 563 -31.58 -3.96 -7.93
CA ILE A 563 -31.96 -2.60 -8.28
C ILE A 563 -31.52 -2.30 -9.71
N ALA A 564 -32.41 -1.71 -10.50
CA ALA A 564 -32.09 -1.27 -11.86
C ALA A 564 -30.94 -0.26 -11.87
N SER A 565 -30.29 -0.09 -13.03
CA SER A 565 -29.25 0.93 -13.24
C SER A 565 -29.74 2.33 -12.86
N VAL A 566 -28.85 3.14 -12.30
CA VAL A 566 -29.12 4.54 -11.94
C VAL A 566 -29.20 5.45 -13.18
N GLY A 567 -28.77 4.98 -14.34
CA GLY A 567 -28.61 5.77 -15.55
C GLY A 567 -27.18 6.30 -15.72
N ASN A 568 -26.99 7.17 -16.70
CA ASN A 568 -25.68 7.74 -17.04
C ASN A 568 -25.88 9.21 -17.48
N THR A 569 -25.07 10.12 -16.95
CA THR A 569 -25.08 11.55 -17.28
C THR A 569 -23.80 12.02 -17.96
N VAL A 570 -22.88 11.09 -18.32
CA VAL A 570 -21.62 11.40 -18.97
C VAL A 570 -21.86 11.82 -20.41
N ASP A 571 -21.34 12.97 -20.81
CA ASP A 571 -21.26 13.40 -22.20
C ASP A 571 -19.92 12.94 -22.80
N LEU A 572 -19.99 12.02 -23.75
CA LEU A 572 -18.80 11.46 -24.42
C LEU A 572 -18.10 12.44 -25.37
N THR A 573 -18.71 13.62 -25.62
CA THR A 573 -18.14 14.62 -26.54
C THR A 573 -17.17 15.58 -25.86
N ASP A 574 -17.39 15.86 -24.56
CA ASP A 574 -16.56 16.79 -23.80
C ASP A 574 -16.04 16.22 -22.47
N GLY A 575 -16.42 14.98 -22.12
CA GLY A 575 -16.00 14.33 -20.90
C GLY A 575 -16.65 14.91 -19.64
N SER A 576 -17.72 15.72 -19.77
CA SER A 576 -18.47 16.22 -18.63
C SER A 576 -19.48 15.21 -18.12
N PHE A 577 -19.90 15.37 -16.88
CA PHE A 577 -21.04 14.64 -16.28
C PHE A 577 -21.76 15.53 -15.27
N THR A 578 -22.98 15.16 -14.89
CA THR A 578 -23.77 15.93 -13.93
C THR A 578 -24.24 15.05 -12.76
N ASN A 579 -24.34 15.67 -11.60
CA ASN A 579 -24.93 15.06 -10.40
C ASN A 579 -26.46 15.27 -10.33
N THR A 580 -27.16 15.14 -11.46
CA THR A 580 -28.64 15.22 -11.53
C THR A 580 -29.31 13.90 -11.17
N ILE A 581 -28.54 12.83 -11.07
CA ILE A 581 -28.92 11.50 -10.56
C ILE A 581 -27.99 11.12 -9.41
N GLY A 582 -28.34 10.06 -8.70
CA GLY A 582 -27.57 9.67 -7.51
C GLY A 582 -27.90 10.55 -6.31
N GLU A 583 -27.35 10.20 -5.15
CA GLU A 583 -27.49 10.95 -3.89
C GLU A 583 -26.13 11.32 -3.33
N PRO A 584 -25.98 12.49 -2.66
CA PRO A 584 -24.70 12.87 -2.06
C PRO A 584 -24.33 12.04 -0.83
N GLU A 585 -25.33 11.39 -0.22
CA GLU A 585 -25.18 10.64 1.02
C GLU A 585 -26.22 9.51 1.09
N LEU A 586 -25.80 8.34 1.54
CA LEU A 586 -26.67 7.18 1.79
C LEU A 586 -26.38 6.62 3.18
N SER A 587 -27.45 6.34 3.93
CA SER A 587 -27.37 5.71 5.27
C SER A 587 -28.38 4.61 5.42
N VAL A 588 -28.01 3.52 6.08
CA VAL A 588 -28.91 2.40 6.33
C VAL A 588 -28.53 1.63 7.59
N LEU A 589 -29.54 1.18 8.33
CA LEU A 589 -29.43 0.07 9.26
C LEU A 589 -30.03 -1.16 8.56
N TRP A 590 -29.18 -2.10 8.21
CA TRP A 590 -29.57 -3.32 7.51
C TRP A 590 -29.40 -4.54 8.41
N TYR A 591 -30.41 -5.41 8.43
CA TYR A 591 -30.38 -6.69 9.12
C TYR A 591 -30.23 -7.80 8.08
N ASP A 592 -29.26 -8.69 8.26
CA ASP A 592 -29.10 -9.84 7.36
C ASP A 592 -30.38 -10.72 7.41
N PRO A 593 -31.12 -10.80 6.29
CA PRO A 593 -32.34 -11.63 6.23
C PRO A 593 -32.03 -13.13 6.26
N ASP A 594 -30.82 -13.50 5.84
CA ASP A 594 -30.38 -14.89 5.70
C ASP A 594 -29.33 -15.23 6.78
N PHE A 595 -29.37 -14.56 7.94
CA PHE A 595 -28.42 -14.81 9.04
C PHE A 595 -28.72 -16.15 9.71
N ASP A 596 -27.70 -17.02 9.74
CA ASP A 596 -27.69 -18.24 10.53
C ASP A 596 -26.62 -18.14 11.60
N PRO A 597 -26.99 -18.17 12.91
CA PRO A 597 -26.02 -18.02 14.00
C PRO A 597 -25.04 -19.21 14.14
N GLU A 598 -25.29 -20.32 13.46
CA GLU A 598 -24.44 -21.50 13.51
C GLU A 598 -23.38 -21.50 12.38
N LEU A 599 -23.46 -20.56 11.43
CA LEU A 599 -22.56 -20.49 10.27
C LEU A 599 -21.58 -19.32 10.39
N ALA A 600 -20.29 -19.62 10.24
CA ALA A 600 -19.27 -18.59 10.11
C ALA A 600 -19.44 -17.82 8.79
N ALA A 601 -19.31 -16.49 8.84
CA ALA A 601 -19.51 -15.61 7.70
C ALA A 601 -18.58 -14.40 7.73
N PHE A 602 -18.35 -13.79 6.57
CA PHE A 602 -17.81 -12.45 6.47
C PHE A 602 -18.81 -11.54 5.75
N TYR A 603 -18.69 -10.24 6.05
CA TYR A 603 -19.48 -9.18 5.43
C TYR A 603 -18.58 -8.01 5.12
N TYR A 604 -18.53 -7.56 3.86
CA TYR A 604 -17.94 -6.26 3.54
C TYR A 604 -18.94 -5.41 2.75
N VAL A 605 -18.74 -4.11 2.82
CA VAL A 605 -19.58 -3.13 2.13
C VAL A 605 -18.88 -2.65 0.87
N ARG A 606 -19.64 -2.58 -0.23
CA ARG A 606 -19.23 -1.91 -1.47
C ARG A 606 -20.17 -0.74 -1.71
N VAL A 607 -19.62 0.45 -1.94
CA VAL A 607 -20.37 1.66 -2.30
C VAL A 607 -20.04 1.98 -3.74
N LEU A 608 -21.05 2.23 -4.57
CA LEU A 608 -20.90 2.59 -5.97
C LEU A 608 -21.34 4.03 -6.18
N GLU A 609 -20.54 4.79 -6.96
CA GLU A 609 -20.94 6.09 -7.49
C GLU A 609 -21.79 5.91 -8.77
N ILE A 610 -22.44 6.97 -9.22
CA ILE A 610 -23.02 7.02 -10.57
C ILE A 610 -21.89 6.98 -11.61
N PRO A 611 -22.18 6.57 -12.86
CA PRO A 611 -21.16 6.55 -13.92
C PRO A 611 -20.48 7.92 -14.10
N SER A 612 -19.15 7.90 -14.20
CA SER A 612 -18.29 9.06 -14.42
C SER A 612 -17.23 8.77 -15.49
N PRO A 613 -16.62 9.80 -16.12
CA PRO A 613 -15.60 9.63 -17.15
C PRO A 613 -14.34 8.98 -16.58
N THR A 614 -13.70 8.12 -17.38
CA THR A 614 -12.34 7.63 -17.10
C THR A 614 -11.29 8.58 -17.66
N TRP A 615 -10.04 8.42 -17.26
CA TRP A 615 -8.89 9.17 -17.79
C TRP A 615 -8.77 9.03 -19.32
N ILE A 616 -9.24 7.93 -19.88
CA ILE A 616 -9.21 7.68 -21.33
C ILE A 616 -10.13 8.63 -22.05
N LEU A 617 -11.33 8.89 -21.50
CA LEU A 617 -12.25 9.87 -22.07
C LEU A 617 -11.69 11.30 -21.96
N TYR A 618 -11.06 11.64 -20.84
CA TYR A 618 -10.40 12.94 -20.67
C TYR A 618 -9.27 13.14 -21.68
N ASP A 619 -8.43 12.12 -21.89
CA ASP A 619 -7.39 12.18 -22.93
C ASP A 619 -7.97 12.24 -24.34
N LYS A 620 -9.02 11.45 -24.63
CA LYS A 620 -9.71 11.49 -25.93
C LYS A 620 -10.18 12.91 -26.27
N VAL A 621 -10.80 13.58 -25.32
CA VAL A 621 -11.28 14.96 -25.49
C VAL A 621 -10.11 15.94 -25.57
N LYS A 622 -9.17 15.88 -24.63
CA LYS A 622 -8.04 16.81 -24.52
C LYS A 622 -7.16 16.81 -25.77
N TYR A 623 -6.91 15.64 -26.34
CA TYR A 623 -6.01 15.47 -27.49
C TYR A 623 -6.72 15.27 -28.82
N GLY A 624 -8.05 15.23 -28.84
CA GLY A 624 -8.84 15.01 -30.07
C GLY A 624 -8.62 13.63 -30.69
N ILE A 625 -8.49 12.57 -29.86
CA ILE A 625 -8.22 11.21 -30.33
C ILE A 625 -9.50 10.62 -30.93
N SER A 626 -9.48 10.26 -32.23
CA SER A 626 -10.62 9.64 -32.94
C SER A 626 -10.68 8.13 -32.74
N ASP A 627 -9.51 7.46 -32.71
CA ASP A 627 -9.37 6.01 -32.82
C ASP A 627 -9.08 5.38 -31.45
N VAL A 628 -10.03 5.48 -30.52
CA VAL A 628 -10.00 4.73 -29.26
C VAL A 628 -10.61 3.36 -29.50
N ALA A 629 -10.00 2.30 -28.96
CA ALA A 629 -10.51 0.93 -29.09
C ALA A 629 -11.95 0.82 -28.54
N ASP A 630 -12.78 -0.02 -29.19
CA ASP A 630 -14.19 -0.19 -28.81
C ASP A 630 -14.37 -0.77 -27.40
N ASP A 631 -13.37 -1.53 -26.92
CA ASP A 631 -13.36 -2.14 -25.59
C ASP A 631 -12.66 -1.27 -24.53
N ALA A 632 -12.13 -0.09 -24.87
CA ALA A 632 -11.56 0.83 -23.90
C ALA A 632 -12.67 1.44 -23.03
N PRO A 633 -12.56 1.37 -21.69
CA PRO A 633 -13.59 1.86 -20.79
C PRO A 633 -13.59 3.38 -20.74
N LEU A 634 -14.51 4.04 -21.45
CA LEU A 634 -14.65 5.52 -21.43
C LEU A 634 -15.41 6.02 -20.20
N VAL A 635 -16.22 5.15 -19.59
CA VAL A 635 -17.09 5.46 -18.44
C VAL A 635 -17.02 4.31 -17.46
N GLN A 636 -16.97 4.61 -16.17
CA GLN A 636 -17.02 3.60 -15.11
C GLN A 636 -17.76 4.10 -13.86
N GLN A 637 -18.09 3.20 -12.94
CA GLN A 637 -18.64 3.55 -11.63
C GLN A 637 -17.55 3.36 -10.57
N GLU A 638 -17.02 4.48 -10.08
CA GLU A 638 -16.06 4.48 -8.99
C GLU A 638 -16.69 3.88 -7.73
N ARG A 639 -15.84 3.37 -6.83
CA ARG A 639 -16.32 2.63 -5.68
C ARG A 639 -15.40 2.67 -4.48
N ALA A 640 -15.97 2.28 -3.33
CA ALA A 640 -15.25 2.01 -2.10
C ALA A 640 -15.55 0.58 -1.63
N TRP A 641 -14.54 -0.06 -0.98
CA TRP A 641 -14.66 -1.39 -0.38
C TRP A 641 -14.21 -1.35 1.07
N SER A 642 -15.14 -1.63 2.01
CA SER A 642 -14.76 -1.71 3.42
C SER A 642 -13.91 -2.96 3.71
N SER A 643 -13.08 -2.91 4.74
CA SER A 643 -12.57 -4.12 5.38
C SER A 643 -13.73 -4.96 5.92
N PRO A 644 -13.68 -6.31 5.81
CA PRO A 644 -14.78 -7.16 6.23
C PRO A 644 -14.96 -7.19 7.76
N ILE A 645 -16.22 -7.32 8.18
CA ILE A 645 -16.58 -7.73 9.53
C ILE A 645 -16.84 -9.23 9.50
N TRP A 646 -16.19 -9.96 10.39
CA TRP A 646 -16.28 -11.41 10.49
C TRP A 646 -17.27 -11.80 11.57
N TYR A 647 -18.06 -12.84 11.31
CA TYR A 647 -18.87 -13.50 12.30
C TYR A 647 -18.39 -14.93 12.50
N SER A 648 -18.12 -15.31 13.74
CA SER A 648 -17.79 -16.68 14.13
C SER A 648 -18.84 -17.18 15.14
N PRO A 649 -19.55 -18.30 14.86
CA PRO A 649 -20.27 -19.02 15.89
C PRO A 649 -19.25 -19.49 16.95
N ARG A 650 -19.71 -19.94 18.13
CA ARG A 650 -18.88 -20.31 19.29
C ARG A 650 -17.70 -21.20 18.98
#